data_b94dddcb1a03e61f9437b942e0899e61
#
_entry.id   b94dddcb1a03e61f9437b942e0899e61
#
_cell.length_a   1.000
_cell.length_b   1.000
_cell.length_c   1.000
_cell.angle_alpha   90.00
_cell.angle_beta   90.00
_cell.angle_gamma   90.00
#
_symmetry.space_group_name_H-M   'P 1'
#
loop_
_entity.id
_entity.type
_entity.pdbx_description
1 polymer ?
#
loop_
_entity_poly.entity_id
_entity_poly.type
_entity_poly.pdbx_seq_one_letter_code
_entity_poly.pdbx_strand_id
1 'polypeptide(L)'
;MFNHNSETKGHGSIRKNKVYGTIGVIALGAIAMFSNNKTASADEVSSSEPTTTTAVASAADTSLAVQSQAASAEAAAPATATDSTAPTANATAPVEATSPAAESTPTALASSASDTTPVTYTAPAAAPAAPAAPAAPAESTEPKVTVENQKLKDAVSEAKGYNIDIKQKPTENIGTANNQVESDAKKDLANTLEETQATRIKTGVDAYKLDLKKAQENVGTDGYLSEVVSQGLKFESEPNGKLSISGATEFGQKDMPKAQSYEEYVEGGGTFGSNPVAPFTTTLSGGGSNFVIPKIENNQTITATYSNLQNSTYNGKKISKVVYEVTNISGSTGIVGFAEKDPTKGIYTFYKINAPSRYRVNIRFYDSDDNPIQFTKTNPAILAMTSLTKTEPTTGRLAGLKHEESITDYNFRPVKITGSLVEKQADGRLAATSPTHAIKDDYDDPNFYKMGIAGVAESGDTISFVMQRKSQWDRGYWLALTSKLPSRFTLVKPDLEYNLVEYNLAGNVVLDNYIQGTTTKLTNTQTVKPTGTPVGEDYTTTHQDRITTADGKVYKYVSSTNNTTGKVKLGTTNVANYYTEVKGNVVVDYQDKQGNTISPRIVDTPDTSVGTAYDTTDHKPTTITADDGTTYRIDTNATQGHESGQVVEGTTRVVYVYDKVEKPVEKKYGDVTVEYKNKDGVTIAPKVTDTPRSEVGTDYDT
;
A
#
# COMPACT_ATOMS: atom_id res chain seq x y z
N MET A 1 -24.65 -48.03 -3.20
CA MET A 1 -24.67 -47.81 -4.67
C MET A 1 -24.71 -46.32 -4.93
N PHE A 2 -23.73 -45.89 -5.70
CA PHE A 2 -23.52 -44.61 -6.34
C PHE A 2 -23.10 -43.39 -5.49
N ASN A 3 -21.81 -43.17 -5.57
CA ASN A 3 -21.08 -41.89 -5.43
C ASN A 3 -21.56 -40.82 -6.41
N HIS A 4 -21.62 -39.57 -5.96
CA HIS A 4 -21.39 -38.44 -6.83
C HIS A 4 -20.55 -37.38 -6.10
N ASN A 5 -19.28 -37.31 -6.49
CA ASN A 5 -18.41 -36.16 -6.33
C ASN A 5 -18.95 -35.03 -7.20
N SER A 6 -19.18 -33.86 -6.63
CA SER A 6 -19.31 -32.60 -7.39
C SER A 6 -18.14 -31.68 -7.08
N GLU A 7 -17.21 -31.62 -8.01
CA GLU A 7 -16.19 -30.57 -8.05
C GLU A 7 -16.84 -29.21 -8.39
N THR A 8 -16.77 -28.28 -7.48
CA THR A 8 -17.11 -26.87 -7.75
C THR A 8 -15.87 -26.15 -8.30
N LYS A 9 -15.87 -25.91 -9.61
CA LYS A 9 -14.93 -25.01 -10.29
C LYS A 9 -15.31 -23.56 -9.99
N GLY A 10 -14.55 -22.90 -9.12
CA GLY A 10 -14.64 -21.46 -8.92
C GLY A 10 -13.96 -20.70 -10.06
N HIS A 11 -14.74 -20.00 -10.89
CA HIS A 11 -14.22 -19.04 -11.84
C HIS A 11 -13.92 -17.70 -11.15
N GLY A 12 -12.67 -17.48 -10.76
CA GLY A 12 -12.17 -16.16 -10.37
C GLY A 12 -11.84 -15.32 -11.60
N SER A 13 -12.57 -14.26 -11.85
CA SER A 13 -12.21 -13.30 -12.90
C SER A 13 -11.08 -12.40 -12.39
N ILE A 14 -9.90 -12.53 -12.98
CA ILE A 14 -8.76 -11.65 -12.72
C ILE A 14 -8.92 -10.40 -13.58
N ARG A 15 -9.31 -9.29 -12.97
CA ARG A 15 -9.16 -7.97 -13.60
C ARG A 15 -7.68 -7.58 -13.60
N LYS A 16 -7.11 -7.48 -14.78
CA LYS A 16 -5.73 -7.00 -14.99
C LYS A 16 -5.65 -5.51 -14.68
N ASN A 17 -5.24 -5.15 -13.50
CA ASN A 17 -4.63 -3.85 -13.27
C ASN A 17 -3.13 -3.99 -13.59
N LYS A 18 -2.75 -3.45 -14.74
CA LYS A 18 -1.33 -3.36 -15.12
C LYS A 18 -0.69 -2.29 -14.24
N VAL A 19 0.16 -2.70 -13.30
CA VAL A 19 1.41 -2.04 -12.88
C VAL A 19 2.07 -2.76 -11.68
N TYR A 20 1.35 -3.59 -10.90
CA TYR A 20 1.89 -4.18 -9.66
C TYR A 20 1.97 -5.73 -9.66
N GLY A 21 2.11 -6.35 -10.82
CA GLY A 21 1.84 -7.78 -11.00
C GLY A 21 2.89 -8.77 -10.51
N THR A 22 4.13 -8.40 -10.19
CA THR A 22 5.19 -9.41 -9.98
C THR A 22 5.64 -9.54 -8.52
N ILE A 23 5.53 -8.49 -7.72
CA ILE A 23 6.01 -8.52 -6.32
C ILE A 23 4.94 -9.09 -5.38
N GLY A 24 3.65 -8.79 -5.62
CA GLY A 24 2.56 -9.29 -4.78
C GLY A 24 2.34 -10.83 -4.82
N VAL A 25 2.68 -11.47 -5.93
CA VAL A 25 2.51 -12.93 -6.09
C VAL A 25 3.56 -13.72 -5.32
N ILE A 26 4.79 -13.20 -5.20
CA ILE A 26 5.87 -13.87 -4.44
C ILE A 26 5.61 -13.75 -2.93
N ALA A 27 5.10 -12.61 -2.45
CA ALA A 27 4.78 -12.42 -1.04
C ALA A 27 3.60 -13.31 -0.58
N LEU A 28 2.56 -13.49 -1.40
CA LEU A 28 1.43 -14.39 -1.10
C LEU A 28 1.82 -15.87 -1.13
N GLY A 29 2.75 -16.26 -2.01
CA GLY A 29 3.28 -17.63 -2.05
C GLY A 29 4.11 -18.00 -0.81
N ALA A 30 4.90 -17.07 -0.27
CA ALA A 30 5.71 -17.31 0.92
C ALA A 30 4.85 -17.45 2.19
N ILE A 31 3.75 -16.69 2.33
CA ILE A 31 2.83 -16.78 3.47
C ILE A 31 2.06 -18.11 3.46
N ALA A 32 1.72 -18.65 2.29
CA ALA A 32 1.01 -19.94 2.19
C ALA A 32 1.88 -21.15 2.58
N MET A 33 3.21 -21.06 2.49
CA MET A 33 4.11 -22.16 2.87
C MET A 33 4.34 -22.26 4.40
N PHE A 34 4.08 -21.20 5.18
CA PHE A 34 4.31 -21.24 6.63
C PHE A 34 3.08 -21.61 7.47
N SER A 35 1.89 -21.77 6.88
CA SER A 35 0.67 -22.09 7.61
C SER A 35 0.34 -23.58 7.75
N ASN A 36 1.17 -24.49 7.21
CA ASN A 36 0.89 -25.93 7.18
C ASN A 36 1.96 -26.81 7.86
N ASN A 37 2.48 -26.42 9.02
CA ASN A 37 3.24 -27.35 9.86
C ASN A 37 2.51 -27.58 11.18
N LYS A 38 1.68 -28.62 11.20
CA LYS A 38 1.25 -29.31 12.42
C LYS A 38 2.23 -30.43 12.73
N THR A 39 2.84 -30.30 13.89
CA THR A 39 3.40 -31.34 14.77
C THR A 39 3.38 -32.78 14.30
N ALA A 40 4.56 -33.37 14.21
CA ALA A 40 4.77 -34.78 14.54
C ALA A 40 6.02 -34.91 15.41
N SER A 41 5.84 -35.68 16.46
CA SER A 41 6.70 -35.95 17.58
C SER A 41 7.98 -36.71 17.21
N ALA A 42 9.01 -36.49 17.99
CA ALA A 42 10.29 -37.17 17.92
C ALA A 42 10.21 -38.63 18.28
N ASP A 43 11.06 -39.43 17.65
CA ASP A 43 11.75 -40.53 18.34
C ASP A 43 13.15 -40.70 17.74
N GLU A 44 14.11 -40.95 18.63
CA GLU A 44 15.54 -41.14 18.43
C GLU A 44 15.89 -42.39 17.61
N VAL A 45 17.06 -42.37 16.95
CA VAL A 45 18.20 -43.26 17.22
C VAL A 45 19.35 -43.04 16.24
N SER A 46 20.47 -42.58 16.78
CA SER A 46 21.90 -43.01 16.69
C SER A 46 22.59 -43.29 15.35
N SER A 47 23.66 -42.54 15.16
CA SER A 47 25.06 -42.87 14.79
C SER A 47 25.40 -43.53 13.46
N SER A 48 26.26 -42.87 12.67
CA SER A 48 27.65 -43.22 12.35
C SER A 48 28.16 -42.58 11.06
N GLU A 49 29.15 -41.74 11.15
CA GLU A 49 30.15 -41.54 10.09
C GLU A 49 31.08 -42.75 10.02
N PRO A 50 31.96 -42.95 8.99
CA PRO A 50 32.75 -41.96 8.27
C PRO A 50 33.18 -42.30 6.82
N THR A 51 33.98 -41.36 6.27
CA THR A 51 35.10 -41.47 5.30
C THR A 51 34.93 -41.36 3.80
N THR A 52 35.47 -40.23 3.34
CA THR A 52 36.40 -39.99 2.18
C THR A 52 36.46 -40.98 1.03
N THR A 53 36.38 -40.44 -0.19
CA THR A 53 37.51 -40.46 -1.14
C THR A 53 37.26 -39.60 -2.38
N THR A 54 38.31 -38.90 -2.77
CA THR A 54 38.61 -38.13 -3.97
C THR A 54 38.61 -38.98 -5.24
N ALA A 55 38.14 -38.42 -6.39
CA ALA A 55 38.72 -38.69 -7.69
C ALA A 55 38.39 -37.64 -8.75
N VAL A 56 39.40 -37.14 -9.38
CA VAL A 56 39.49 -36.23 -10.51
C VAL A 56 39.38 -37.00 -11.82
N ALA A 57 38.70 -36.42 -12.84
CA ALA A 57 39.02 -36.48 -14.28
C ALA A 57 37.89 -35.82 -15.07
N SER A 58 38.14 -34.73 -15.77
CA SER A 58 38.69 -34.50 -17.09
C SER A 58 37.78 -34.86 -18.26
N ALA A 59 37.37 -33.78 -18.96
CA ALA A 59 37.17 -33.55 -20.39
C ALA A 59 36.40 -34.57 -21.26
N ALA A 60 35.43 -34.05 -21.99
CA ALA A 60 35.47 -34.09 -23.48
C ALA A 60 34.24 -33.41 -24.10
N ASP A 61 34.54 -32.62 -25.06
CA ASP A 61 33.81 -32.03 -26.17
C ASP A 61 32.82 -33.00 -26.87
N THR A 62 31.64 -32.50 -27.22
CA THR A 62 30.99 -32.92 -28.49
C THR A 62 29.91 -31.94 -28.93
N SER A 63 30.19 -31.26 -30.00
CA SER A 63 29.27 -30.54 -30.88
C SER A 63 28.27 -31.49 -31.55
N LEU A 64 27.01 -31.08 -31.65
CA LEU A 64 26.12 -31.57 -32.72
C LEU A 64 25.13 -30.48 -33.14
N ALA A 65 25.29 -30.07 -34.36
CA ALA A 65 24.35 -29.30 -35.15
C ALA A 65 23.20 -30.18 -35.62
N VAL A 66 21.98 -29.66 -35.64
CA VAL A 66 20.90 -30.17 -36.48
C VAL A 66 20.04 -28.98 -36.96
N GLN A 67 20.18 -28.70 -38.16
CA GLN A 67 19.38 -28.45 -39.36
C GLN A 67 17.91 -28.09 -39.17
N SER A 68 17.61 -27.01 -39.89
CA SER A 68 16.33 -26.54 -40.36
C SER A 68 15.58 -27.54 -41.24
N GLN A 69 14.25 -27.58 -41.11
CA GLN A 69 13.39 -27.90 -42.23
C GLN A 69 12.14 -27.06 -42.23
N ALA A 70 11.96 -26.35 -43.33
CA ALA A 70 10.75 -25.67 -43.74
C ALA A 70 9.80 -26.67 -44.43
N ALA A 71 8.51 -26.51 -44.24
CA ALA A 71 7.50 -27.05 -45.15
C ALA A 71 6.33 -26.08 -45.26
N SER A 72 6.15 -25.62 -46.47
CA SER A 72 5.03 -24.85 -46.99
C SER A 72 3.89 -25.78 -47.46
N ALA A 73 2.64 -25.33 -47.34
CA ALA A 73 1.48 -25.61 -48.24
C ALA A 73 0.34 -24.75 -47.77
N GLU A 74 -0.08 -23.75 -48.46
CA GLU A 74 -0.91 -23.55 -49.66
C GLU A 74 -2.38 -23.98 -49.53
N ALA A 75 -3.25 -22.91 -49.61
CA ALA A 75 -4.50 -22.75 -50.33
C ALA A 75 -5.76 -23.54 -49.96
N ALA A 76 -6.83 -22.84 -49.68
CA ALA A 76 -8.01 -22.66 -50.56
C ALA A 76 -9.20 -22.07 -49.82
N ALA A 77 -9.75 -20.99 -50.36
CA ALA A 77 -11.16 -20.58 -50.16
C ALA A 77 -12.04 -21.34 -51.18
N PRO A 78 -13.35 -21.44 -51.04
CA PRO A 78 -14.25 -20.41 -51.50
C PRO A 78 -15.58 -20.25 -50.71
N ALA A 79 -16.07 -19.05 -50.67
CA ALA A 79 -17.25 -18.38 -51.25
C ALA A 79 -18.67 -18.94 -51.01
N THR A 80 -19.52 -17.97 -50.78
CA THR A 80 -20.94 -17.75 -51.08
C THR A 80 -21.90 -18.00 -49.94
N ALA A 81 -22.71 -17.06 -49.58
CA ALA A 81 -23.64 -16.05 -50.07
C ALA A 81 -24.99 -16.17 -49.37
N THR A 82 -25.65 -15.02 -49.25
CA THR A 82 -27.09 -14.76 -49.15
C THR A 82 -27.76 -14.96 -47.79
N ASP A 83 -28.65 -14.18 -47.28
CA ASP A 83 -29.38 -13.00 -47.73
C ASP A 83 -30.32 -12.56 -46.59
N SER A 84 -30.68 -11.25 -46.56
CA SER A 84 -32.01 -10.72 -46.20
C SER A 84 -32.44 -10.85 -44.74
N THR A 85 -32.80 -9.86 -43.98
CA THR A 85 -33.81 -8.82 -44.20
C THR A 85 -33.84 -7.88 -43.00
N ALA A 86 -34.00 -6.59 -43.23
CA ALA A 86 -34.50 -5.62 -42.26
C ALA A 86 -36.05 -5.67 -42.21
N PRO A 87 -36.70 -5.09 -41.21
CA PRO A 87 -37.36 -3.80 -41.39
C PRO A 87 -37.24 -2.85 -40.16
N THR A 88 -36.91 -1.62 -40.43
CA THR A 88 -37.72 -0.38 -40.51
C THR A 88 -38.65 -0.01 -39.35
N ALA A 89 -38.48 1.24 -38.98
CA ALA A 89 -39.42 2.30 -38.56
C ALA A 89 -39.71 2.36 -37.04
N ASN A 90 -39.82 3.51 -36.37
CA ASN A 90 -40.16 4.87 -36.77
C ASN A 90 -39.85 5.83 -35.63
N ALA A 91 -39.18 6.91 -35.84
CA ALA A 91 -39.54 8.33 -35.79
C ALA A 91 -40.42 8.78 -34.61
N THR A 92 -39.91 9.75 -33.87
CA THR A 92 -40.52 11.09 -33.72
C THR A 92 -39.60 12.04 -32.94
N ALA A 93 -39.16 13.10 -33.56
CA ALA A 93 -38.97 14.42 -32.98
C ALA A 93 -40.29 15.19 -33.24
N PRO A 94 -40.58 16.35 -32.71
CA PRO A 94 -39.81 17.59 -32.58
C PRO A 94 -40.09 18.32 -31.24
N VAL A 95 -39.64 19.52 -30.91
CA VAL A 95 -39.80 20.89 -31.43
C VAL A 95 -38.94 21.82 -30.56
N GLU A 96 -38.06 22.60 -31.11
CA GLU A 96 -37.88 24.04 -31.21
C GLU A 96 -38.52 24.95 -30.14
N ALA A 97 -37.71 25.88 -29.62
CA ALA A 97 -37.92 27.33 -29.78
C ALA A 97 -36.87 28.14 -28.99
N THR A 98 -36.07 28.80 -29.66
CA THR A 98 -35.90 30.24 -29.99
C THR A 98 -35.11 31.06 -29.00
N SER A 99 -34.00 31.51 -29.55
CA SER A 99 -33.26 32.74 -29.20
C SER A 99 -34.10 33.99 -29.48
N PRO A 100 -33.81 35.15 -28.89
CA PRO A 100 -33.20 36.16 -29.75
C PRO A 100 -32.05 36.95 -29.15
N ALA A 101 -31.26 37.45 -30.08
CA ALA A 101 -30.15 38.36 -29.95
C ALA A 101 -30.59 39.85 -29.80
N ALA A 102 -29.64 40.67 -29.36
CA ALA A 102 -29.26 41.98 -29.97
C ALA A 102 -28.46 42.75 -28.92
N GLU A 103 -27.15 42.96 -29.17
CA GLU A 103 -26.51 44.17 -29.73
C GLU A 103 -26.72 45.46 -28.93
N SER A 104 -25.58 45.99 -28.38
CA SER A 104 -24.97 47.19 -28.93
C SER A 104 -23.95 47.82 -27.99
N THR A 105 -22.71 47.99 -28.48
CA THR A 105 -21.80 49.08 -28.08
C THR A 105 -22.36 50.38 -28.69
N PRO A 106 -22.04 51.59 -28.17
CA PRO A 106 -20.69 52.19 -28.31
C PRO A 106 -20.24 53.26 -27.29
N THR A 107 -18.94 53.56 -27.34
CA THR A 107 -18.24 54.86 -27.41
C THR A 107 -18.13 55.74 -26.16
N ALA A 108 -16.86 56.05 -25.90
CA ALA A 108 -16.29 57.02 -24.97
C ALA A 108 -16.79 58.46 -25.14
N LEU A 109 -16.68 59.25 -24.07
CA LEU A 109 -16.11 60.59 -24.01
C LEU A 109 -16.09 61.20 -22.59
N ALA A 110 -14.91 61.59 -22.24
CA ALA A 110 -14.33 62.66 -21.44
C ALA A 110 -15.09 63.41 -20.34
N SER A 111 -14.39 63.43 -19.19
CA SER A 111 -14.07 64.52 -18.26
C SER A 111 -15.15 65.45 -17.72
N SER A 112 -15.24 65.51 -16.39
CA SER A 112 -14.88 66.68 -15.57
C SER A 112 -15.03 66.41 -14.07
N ALA A 113 -14.20 67.12 -13.35
CA ALA A 113 -13.97 67.02 -11.93
C ALA A 113 -15.11 67.65 -11.08
N SER A 114 -15.22 67.18 -9.89
CA SER A 114 -15.19 67.76 -8.55
C SER A 114 -16.42 67.40 -7.70
N ASP A 115 -16.15 66.94 -6.62
CA ASP A 115 -16.38 67.38 -5.26
C ASP A 115 -16.84 66.28 -4.26
N THR A 116 -16.19 66.30 -3.20
CA THR A 116 -16.17 65.54 -1.98
C THR A 116 -17.53 65.27 -1.31
N THR A 117 -17.72 63.98 -0.88
CA THR A 117 -18.14 63.60 0.50
C THR A 117 -17.96 62.09 0.69
N PRO A 118 -17.51 61.59 1.85
CA PRO A 118 -17.22 60.16 2.03
C PRO A 118 -18.50 59.42 2.39
N VAL A 119 -18.92 58.56 1.51
CA VAL A 119 -19.98 57.55 1.80
C VAL A 119 -19.30 56.29 2.26
N THR A 120 -19.55 55.91 3.49
CA THR A 120 -19.14 54.67 4.12
C THR A 120 -19.81 53.48 3.39
N TYR A 121 -19.03 52.74 2.58
CA TYR A 121 -19.47 51.51 2.00
C TYR A 121 -19.34 50.40 3.05
N THR A 122 -20.46 49.86 3.49
CA THR A 122 -20.50 48.57 4.19
C THR A 122 -20.19 47.47 3.17
N ALA A 123 -19.13 46.75 3.40
CA ALA A 123 -18.76 45.61 2.57
C ALA A 123 -19.88 44.55 2.56
N PRO A 124 -20.17 43.91 1.41
CA PRO A 124 -21.05 42.75 1.39
C PRO A 124 -20.47 41.61 2.24
N ALA A 125 -21.34 40.95 2.98
CA ALA A 125 -20.98 39.78 3.77
C ALA A 125 -20.21 38.74 2.91
N ALA A 126 -19.11 38.26 3.45
CA ALA A 126 -18.31 37.22 2.82
C ALA A 126 -19.19 35.99 2.52
N ALA A 127 -19.03 35.43 1.35
CA ALA A 127 -19.62 34.16 0.96
C ALA A 127 -19.22 33.06 1.97
N PRO A 128 -20.08 32.07 2.26
CA PRO A 128 -19.72 30.96 3.13
C PRO A 128 -18.47 30.29 2.60
N ALA A 129 -17.49 30.09 3.49
CA ALA A 129 -16.30 29.33 3.16
C ALA A 129 -16.68 27.92 2.67
N ALA A 130 -16.07 27.48 1.59
CA ALA A 130 -16.20 26.11 1.10
C ALA A 130 -15.84 25.13 2.26
N PRO A 131 -16.52 23.97 2.33
CA PRO A 131 -16.17 22.96 3.33
C PRO A 131 -14.68 22.63 3.22
N ALA A 132 -13.99 22.66 4.35
CA ALA A 132 -12.60 22.25 4.41
C ALA A 132 -12.48 20.82 3.84
N ALA A 133 -11.53 20.60 2.96
CA ALA A 133 -11.19 19.26 2.50
C ALA A 133 -10.97 18.35 3.71
N PRO A 134 -11.37 17.08 3.67
CA PRO A 134 -11.12 16.15 4.74
C PRO A 134 -9.63 16.21 5.09
N ALA A 135 -9.32 16.40 6.35
CA ALA A 135 -7.94 16.33 6.83
C ALA A 135 -7.36 14.98 6.38
N ALA A 136 -6.17 15.00 5.82
CA ALA A 136 -5.42 13.77 5.57
C ALA A 136 -5.44 12.92 6.84
N PRO A 137 -5.61 11.59 6.76
CA PRO A 137 -5.57 10.74 7.93
C PRO A 137 -4.30 11.06 8.72
N ALA A 138 -4.44 11.35 10.00
CA ALA A 138 -3.29 11.54 10.88
C ALA A 138 -2.38 10.32 10.71
N GLU A 139 -1.10 10.53 10.44
CA GLU A 139 -0.13 9.45 10.41
C GLU A 139 -0.25 8.68 11.72
N SER A 140 -0.58 7.39 11.61
CA SER A 140 -0.66 6.49 12.73
C SER A 140 0.68 6.52 13.47
N THR A 141 0.66 6.88 14.75
CA THR A 141 1.81 6.82 15.65
C THR A 141 2.12 5.38 16.10
N GLU A 142 1.65 4.40 15.36
CA GLU A 142 1.92 3.00 15.63
C GLU A 142 3.43 2.73 15.60
N PRO A 143 3.97 1.96 16.56
CA PRO A 143 5.38 1.63 16.59
C PRO A 143 5.73 0.79 15.37
N LYS A 144 6.50 1.41 14.48
CA LYS A 144 6.96 0.84 13.22
C LYS A 144 8.40 0.36 13.36
N VAL A 145 8.71 -0.75 12.74
CA VAL A 145 10.06 -1.24 12.57
C VAL A 145 10.45 -1.08 11.11
N THR A 146 11.32 -0.12 10.82
CA THR A 146 11.95 0.01 9.50
C THR A 146 13.15 -0.91 9.44
N VAL A 147 13.22 -1.74 8.41
CA VAL A 147 14.37 -2.62 8.19
C VAL A 147 15.41 -1.86 7.38
N GLU A 148 16.65 -1.97 7.78
CA GLU A 148 17.79 -1.37 7.11
C GLU A 148 18.72 -2.47 6.58
N ASN A 149 18.66 -2.72 5.28
CA ASN A 149 19.48 -3.73 4.63
C ASN A 149 20.80 -3.12 4.11
N GLN A 150 21.94 -3.63 4.53
CA GLN A 150 23.24 -3.10 4.14
C GLN A 150 23.51 -3.27 2.64
N LYS A 151 23.09 -4.40 2.04
CA LYS A 151 23.26 -4.62 0.60
C LYS A 151 22.51 -3.59 -0.25
N LEU A 152 21.30 -3.18 0.20
CA LEU A 152 20.54 -2.13 -0.48
C LEU A 152 21.26 -0.78 -0.37
N LYS A 153 21.75 -0.43 0.82
CA LYS A 153 22.53 0.81 1.03
C LYS A 153 23.78 0.84 0.14
N ASP A 154 24.51 -0.27 0.07
CA ASP A 154 25.72 -0.38 -0.75
C ASP A 154 25.39 -0.23 -2.25
N ALA A 155 24.35 -0.90 -2.74
CA ALA A 155 23.91 -0.80 -4.13
C ALA A 155 23.46 0.62 -4.51
N VAL A 156 22.72 1.30 -3.62
CA VAL A 156 22.32 2.70 -3.81
C VAL A 156 23.54 3.63 -3.81
N SER A 157 24.50 3.41 -2.92
CA SER A 157 25.74 4.19 -2.85
C SER A 157 26.59 4.00 -4.12
N GLU A 158 26.69 2.77 -4.61
CA GLU A 158 27.40 2.46 -5.86
C GLU A 158 26.77 3.17 -7.05
N ALA A 159 25.43 3.13 -7.18
CA ALA A 159 24.72 3.84 -8.24
C ALA A 159 25.01 5.33 -8.24
N LYS A 160 24.93 5.96 -7.05
CA LYS A 160 25.26 7.39 -6.86
C LYS A 160 26.72 7.72 -7.22
N GLY A 161 27.66 6.80 -6.95
CA GLY A 161 29.07 6.92 -7.32
C GLY A 161 29.28 7.05 -8.84
N TYR A 162 28.39 6.49 -9.66
CA TYR A 162 28.38 6.65 -11.11
C TYR A 162 27.49 7.80 -11.60
N ASN A 163 27.04 8.69 -10.71
CA ASN A 163 26.09 9.78 -11.01
C ASN A 163 24.79 9.25 -11.65
N ILE A 164 24.36 8.04 -11.29
CA ILE A 164 23.05 7.50 -11.65
C ILE A 164 22.05 8.07 -10.65
N ASP A 165 21.00 8.71 -11.16
CA ASP A 165 19.90 9.21 -10.34
C ASP A 165 19.03 8.05 -9.90
N ILE A 166 19.09 7.72 -8.60
CA ILE A 166 18.29 6.66 -8.01
C ILE A 166 17.23 7.24 -7.10
N LYS A 167 15.97 6.95 -7.36
CA LYS A 167 14.82 7.52 -6.68
C LYS A 167 14.40 6.66 -5.50
N GLN A 168 14.28 7.29 -4.35
CA GLN A 168 13.62 6.66 -3.19
C GLN A 168 12.11 6.87 -3.30
N LYS A 169 11.38 5.78 -3.35
CA LYS A 169 9.92 5.76 -3.24
C LYS A 169 9.48 5.81 -1.78
N PRO A 170 8.19 6.07 -1.50
CA PRO A 170 7.63 5.92 -0.17
C PRO A 170 7.93 4.57 0.44
N THR A 171 8.16 4.55 1.74
CA THR A 171 8.39 3.30 2.49
C THR A 171 7.18 2.38 2.37
N GLU A 172 7.41 1.10 2.09
CA GLU A 172 6.38 0.08 1.96
C GLU A 172 6.10 -0.57 3.31
N ASN A 173 4.85 -0.49 3.77
CA ASN A 173 4.42 -1.18 4.98
C ASN A 173 3.89 -2.57 4.65
N ILE A 174 4.54 -3.62 5.18
CA ILE A 174 4.18 -5.03 4.95
C ILE A 174 3.23 -5.61 6.01
N GLY A 175 2.53 -4.74 6.74
CA GLY A 175 1.48 -5.10 7.69
C GLY A 175 1.98 -5.26 9.12
N THR A 176 1.17 -5.86 9.99
CA THR A 176 1.37 -5.91 11.44
C THR A 176 1.86 -7.28 11.90
N ALA A 177 2.78 -7.31 12.87
CA ALA A 177 3.21 -8.50 13.61
C ALA A 177 2.60 -8.48 15.01
N ASN A 178 1.89 -9.56 15.37
CA ASN A 178 1.17 -9.67 16.64
C ASN A 178 1.94 -10.48 17.71
N ASN A 179 3.07 -11.04 17.34
CA ASN A 179 3.95 -11.82 18.24
C ASN A 179 5.38 -11.85 17.68
N GLN A 180 6.33 -12.38 18.45
CA GLN A 180 7.72 -12.41 18.07
C GLN A 180 7.99 -13.22 16.80
N VAL A 181 7.31 -14.36 16.61
CA VAL A 181 7.46 -15.20 15.42
C VAL A 181 7.04 -14.47 14.14
N GLU A 182 5.92 -13.75 14.20
CA GLU A 182 5.45 -12.92 13.10
C GLU A 182 6.41 -11.74 12.85
N SER A 183 6.95 -11.14 13.91
CA SER A 183 7.93 -10.04 13.80
C SER A 183 9.21 -10.51 13.11
N ASP A 184 9.75 -11.66 13.51
CA ASP A 184 10.95 -12.26 12.90
C ASP A 184 10.68 -12.59 11.42
N ALA A 185 9.55 -13.23 11.12
CA ALA A 185 9.15 -13.53 9.74
C ALA A 185 8.99 -12.28 8.87
N LYS A 186 8.42 -11.19 9.41
CA LYS A 186 8.32 -9.90 8.69
C LYS A 186 9.67 -9.25 8.48
N LYS A 187 10.56 -9.32 9.45
CA LYS A 187 11.94 -8.84 9.31
C LYS A 187 12.70 -9.58 8.22
N ASP A 188 12.55 -10.90 8.14
CA ASP A 188 13.18 -11.72 7.11
C ASP A 188 12.57 -11.44 5.72
N LEU A 189 11.25 -11.25 5.64
CA LEU A 189 10.58 -10.83 4.41
C LEU A 189 11.05 -9.46 3.95
N ALA A 190 11.13 -8.48 4.85
CA ALA A 190 11.62 -7.14 4.53
C ALA A 190 13.07 -7.17 4.02
N ASN A 191 13.96 -7.93 4.69
CA ASN A 191 15.31 -8.15 4.21
C ASN A 191 15.36 -8.76 2.82
N THR A 192 14.52 -9.75 2.53
CA THR A 192 14.44 -10.40 1.22
C THR A 192 13.98 -9.42 0.13
N LEU A 193 12.98 -8.59 0.43
CA LEU A 193 12.48 -7.56 -0.48
C LEU A 193 13.56 -6.52 -0.79
N GLU A 194 14.28 -6.04 0.23
CA GLU A 194 15.36 -5.06 0.06
C GLU A 194 16.59 -5.67 -0.64
N GLU A 195 16.94 -6.93 -0.40
CA GLU A 195 18.00 -7.63 -1.13
C GLU A 195 17.64 -7.86 -2.60
N THR A 196 16.37 -8.10 -2.89
CA THR A 196 15.89 -8.19 -4.28
C THR A 196 16.06 -6.85 -5.01
N GLN A 197 15.75 -5.75 -4.34
CA GLN A 197 15.96 -4.41 -4.86
C GLN A 197 17.46 -4.12 -5.05
N ALA A 198 18.31 -4.46 -4.07
CA ALA A 198 19.76 -4.33 -4.16
C ALA A 198 20.33 -5.06 -5.38
N THR A 199 19.87 -6.28 -5.63
CA THR A 199 20.28 -7.09 -6.77
C THR A 199 19.88 -6.44 -8.10
N ARG A 200 18.64 -5.92 -8.19
CA ARG A 200 18.16 -5.19 -9.38
C ARG A 200 18.99 -3.94 -9.65
N ILE A 201 19.26 -3.15 -8.61
CA ILE A 201 20.09 -1.94 -8.71
C ILE A 201 21.49 -2.30 -9.16
N LYS A 202 22.12 -3.30 -8.53
CA LYS A 202 23.46 -3.76 -8.89
C LYS A 202 23.54 -4.23 -10.34
N THR A 203 22.56 -4.99 -10.80
CA THR A 203 22.48 -5.45 -12.21
C THR A 203 22.43 -4.26 -13.16
N GLY A 204 21.61 -3.24 -12.86
CA GLY A 204 21.54 -2.03 -13.69
C GLY A 204 22.86 -1.24 -13.69
N VAL A 205 23.51 -1.12 -12.54
CA VAL A 205 24.81 -0.45 -12.40
C VAL A 205 25.91 -1.21 -13.15
N ASP A 206 25.94 -2.54 -13.04
CA ASP A 206 26.96 -3.37 -13.71
C ASP A 206 26.79 -3.33 -15.24
N ALA A 207 25.55 -3.34 -15.74
CA ALA A 207 25.26 -3.13 -17.16
C ALA A 207 25.76 -1.74 -17.62
N TYR A 208 25.46 -0.70 -16.86
CA TYR A 208 25.94 0.65 -17.18
C TYR A 208 27.47 0.76 -17.18
N LYS A 209 28.17 0.11 -16.24
CA LYS A 209 29.65 0.05 -16.22
C LYS A 209 30.22 -0.60 -17.46
N LEU A 210 29.58 -1.68 -17.93
CA LEU A 210 29.99 -2.36 -19.16
C LEU A 210 29.82 -1.43 -20.36
N ASP A 211 28.69 -0.74 -20.46
CA ASP A 211 28.44 0.21 -21.53
C ASP A 211 29.35 1.45 -21.44
N LEU A 212 29.63 1.95 -20.23
CA LEU A 212 30.60 3.02 -20.00
C LEU A 212 32.01 2.64 -20.48
N LYS A 213 32.45 1.43 -20.14
CA LYS A 213 33.74 0.89 -20.64
C LYS A 213 33.73 0.80 -22.16
N LYS A 214 32.67 0.29 -22.77
CA LYS A 214 32.52 0.23 -24.21
C LYS A 214 32.55 1.64 -24.86
N ALA A 215 31.89 2.62 -24.22
CA ALA A 215 31.96 4.01 -24.69
C ALA A 215 33.40 4.54 -24.66
N GLN A 216 34.13 4.32 -23.56
CA GLN A 216 35.52 4.73 -23.40
C GLN A 216 36.46 4.11 -24.43
N GLU A 217 36.31 2.79 -24.70
CA GLU A 217 37.11 2.06 -25.66
C GLU A 217 36.87 2.47 -27.11
N ASN A 218 35.70 3.03 -27.41
CA ASN A 218 35.30 3.41 -28.76
C ASN A 218 35.35 4.91 -29.05
N VAL A 219 35.82 5.74 -28.11
CA VAL A 219 36.08 7.15 -28.38
C VAL A 219 37.06 7.27 -29.55
N GLY A 220 36.67 8.05 -30.58
CA GLY A 220 37.46 8.19 -31.78
C GLY A 220 37.28 7.13 -32.85
N THR A 221 36.39 6.15 -32.61
CA THR A 221 35.99 5.15 -33.61
C THR A 221 34.81 5.67 -34.44
N ASP A 222 34.80 5.39 -35.71
CA ASP A 222 33.75 5.80 -36.66
C ASP A 222 32.34 5.44 -36.18
N GLY A 223 31.46 6.43 -36.19
CA GLY A 223 30.06 6.30 -35.75
C GLY A 223 29.83 6.48 -34.27
N TYR A 224 30.89 6.58 -33.45
CA TYR A 224 30.80 6.91 -32.02
C TYR A 224 31.04 8.40 -31.78
N LEU A 225 30.68 8.89 -30.60
CA LEU A 225 31.01 10.27 -30.21
C LEU A 225 32.50 10.43 -29.99
N SER A 226 33.02 11.63 -30.29
CA SER A 226 34.41 11.97 -30.06
C SER A 226 34.79 12.10 -28.57
N GLU A 227 33.82 11.97 -27.68
CA GLU A 227 33.98 11.99 -26.23
C GLU A 227 32.92 11.09 -25.57
N VAL A 228 33.13 10.70 -24.31
CA VAL A 228 32.17 9.93 -23.55
C VAL A 228 31.08 10.86 -23.02
N VAL A 229 29.85 10.67 -23.50
CA VAL A 229 28.67 11.38 -22.99
C VAL A 229 27.62 10.36 -22.58
N SER A 230 27.27 10.33 -21.32
CA SER A 230 26.14 9.57 -20.80
C SER A 230 24.89 10.43 -20.85
N GLN A 231 23.76 9.89 -21.27
CA GLN A 231 22.51 10.62 -21.41
C GLN A 231 21.35 9.95 -20.66
N GLY A 232 20.34 10.77 -20.34
CA GLY A 232 19.06 10.29 -19.85
C GLY A 232 18.03 10.01 -20.94
N LEU A 233 18.16 10.65 -22.10
CA LEU A 233 17.18 10.55 -23.19
C LEU A 233 17.39 9.29 -24.03
N LYS A 234 16.33 8.50 -24.17
CA LYS A 234 16.15 7.50 -25.19
C LYS A 234 15.01 7.97 -26.10
N PHE A 235 15.35 8.46 -27.30
CA PHE A 235 14.41 8.90 -28.31
C PHE A 235 14.66 8.11 -29.59
N GLU A 236 13.87 7.09 -29.79
CA GLU A 236 14.01 6.11 -30.86
C GLU A 236 12.73 6.07 -31.71
N SER A 237 12.74 5.29 -32.78
CA SER A 237 11.60 5.16 -33.69
C SER A 237 10.28 4.87 -32.99
N GLU A 238 9.27 5.66 -33.34
CA GLU A 238 7.92 5.62 -32.78
C GLU A 238 6.86 5.35 -33.86
N PRO A 239 6.84 4.14 -34.44
CA PRO A 239 5.96 3.84 -35.61
C PRO A 239 4.47 3.96 -35.32
N ASN A 240 4.07 4.01 -34.06
CA ASN A 240 2.69 4.15 -33.59
C ASN A 240 2.36 5.56 -33.05
N GLY A 241 3.26 6.50 -33.21
CA GLY A 241 3.04 7.89 -32.80
C GLY A 241 1.79 8.48 -33.47
N LYS A 242 1.14 9.41 -32.77
CA LYS A 242 -0.03 10.15 -33.27
C LYS A 242 0.34 11.61 -33.37
N LEU A 243 0.36 12.13 -34.59
CA LEU A 243 0.62 13.54 -34.88
C LEU A 243 -0.65 14.38 -34.73
N SER A 244 -0.53 15.52 -34.08
CA SER A 244 -1.50 16.62 -34.07
C SER A 244 -0.77 17.91 -34.45
N ILE A 245 -1.34 18.71 -35.32
CA ILE A 245 -0.74 19.98 -35.78
C ILE A 245 -1.67 21.13 -35.37
N SER A 246 -1.06 22.19 -34.82
CA SER A 246 -1.73 23.44 -34.52
C SER A 246 -0.94 24.64 -35.08
N GLY A 247 -1.61 25.78 -35.25
CA GLY A 247 -1.00 26.97 -35.84
C GLY A 247 -0.96 26.97 -37.38
N ALA A 248 -1.41 25.89 -38.03
CA ALA A 248 -1.54 25.77 -39.49
C ALA A 248 -3.02 25.84 -39.89
N THR A 249 -3.32 26.54 -40.98
CA THR A 249 -4.65 26.64 -41.55
C THR A 249 -4.79 25.99 -42.94
N GLU A 250 -3.66 25.76 -43.61
CA GLU A 250 -3.63 25.22 -44.96
C GLU A 250 -2.59 24.10 -45.08
N PHE A 251 -2.98 22.98 -45.72
CA PHE A 251 -2.19 21.78 -45.91
C PHE A 251 -2.15 21.37 -47.36
N GLY A 252 -1.04 20.87 -47.84
CA GLY A 252 -0.90 20.37 -49.19
C GLY A 252 -1.88 19.23 -49.47
N GLN A 253 -2.54 19.29 -50.64
CA GLN A 253 -3.64 18.41 -51.04
C GLN A 253 -3.25 17.39 -52.11
N LYS A 254 -2.06 17.54 -52.69
CA LYS A 254 -1.48 16.62 -53.70
C LYS A 254 -0.07 16.22 -53.29
N ASP A 255 0.39 15.09 -53.82
CA ASP A 255 1.76 14.66 -53.70
C ASP A 255 2.71 15.76 -54.15
N MET A 256 3.65 16.15 -53.31
CA MET A 256 4.70 17.08 -53.72
C MET A 256 5.76 16.34 -54.57
N PRO A 257 6.10 16.86 -55.75
CA PRO A 257 7.31 16.42 -56.41
C PRO A 257 8.55 16.68 -55.58
N LYS A 258 9.62 15.93 -55.74
CA LYS A 258 10.87 16.05 -55.01
C LYS A 258 11.34 17.50 -54.97
N ALA A 259 11.66 18.01 -53.75
CA ALA A 259 12.34 19.23 -53.48
C ALA A 259 11.72 20.46 -54.14
N GLN A 260 10.46 20.76 -53.87
CA GLN A 260 9.78 21.96 -54.35
C GLN A 260 9.64 23.06 -53.32
N SER A 261 9.68 24.32 -53.78
CA SER A 261 9.27 25.48 -53.01
C SER A 261 7.74 25.59 -52.97
N TYR A 262 7.27 26.48 -52.10
CA TYR A 262 5.82 26.81 -52.08
C TYR A 262 5.32 27.26 -53.48
N GLU A 263 6.05 28.17 -54.12
CA GLU A 263 5.69 28.69 -55.43
C GLU A 263 5.68 27.58 -56.48
N GLU A 264 6.69 26.74 -56.58
CA GLU A 264 6.80 25.69 -57.57
C GLU A 264 5.74 24.59 -57.34
N TYR A 265 5.38 24.32 -56.09
CA TYR A 265 4.29 23.41 -55.76
C TYR A 265 2.97 23.93 -56.34
N VAL A 266 2.66 25.21 -56.14
CA VAL A 266 1.47 25.87 -56.65
C VAL A 266 1.48 25.96 -58.17
N GLU A 267 2.58 26.39 -58.80
CA GLU A 267 2.78 26.46 -60.25
C GLU A 267 2.66 25.08 -60.93
N GLY A 268 3.10 24.02 -60.27
CA GLY A 268 2.94 22.63 -60.70
C GLY A 268 1.51 22.07 -60.50
N GLY A 269 0.56 22.90 -60.10
CA GLY A 269 -0.84 22.55 -59.90
C GLY A 269 -1.09 21.92 -58.52
N GLY A 270 -0.17 22.08 -57.59
CA GLY A 270 -0.37 21.76 -56.18
C GLY A 270 -1.38 22.72 -55.55
N THR A 271 -2.21 22.24 -54.67
CA THR A 271 -3.22 23.04 -53.96
C THR A 271 -3.09 22.84 -52.45
N PHE A 272 -3.57 23.83 -51.70
CA PHE A 272 -3.71 23.75 -50.26
C PHE A 272 -5.17 23.71 -49.86
N GLY A 273 -5.51 22.93 -48.84
CA GLY A 273 -6.85 22.85 -48.28
C GLY A 273 -6.80 22.97 -46.74
N SER A 274 -7.96 23.21 -46.14
CA SER A 274 -8.09 23.44 -44.70
C SER A 274 -7.83 22.23 -43.82
N ASN A 275 -7.80 21.01 -44.41
CA ASN A 275 -7.52 19.77 -43.68
C ASN A 275 -6.34 19.03 -44.32
N PRO A 276 -5.50 18.35 -43.54
CA PRO A 276 -4.49 17.46 -44.08
C PRO A 276 -5.17 16.32 -44.85
N VAL A 277 -4.72 16.09 -46.08
CA VAL A 277 -5.12 14.91 -46.89
C VAL A 277 -4.04 13.84 -46.77
N ALA A 278 -4.21 12.71 -47.44
CA ALA A 278 -3.26 11.61 -47.44
C ALA A 278 -1.79 12.12 -47.45
N PRO A 279 -0.97 11.69 -46.50
CA PRO A 279 0.35 12.28 -46.29
C PRO A 279 1.23 12.12 -47.53
N PHE A 280 2.04 13.13 -47.80
CA PHE A 280 3.03 13.10 -48.84
C PHE A 280 4.15 12.11 -48.47
N THR A 281 4.45 11.16 -49.38
CA THR A 281 5.56 10.21 -49.20
C THR A 281 6.79 10.73 -49.94
N THR A 282 7.90 10.93 -49.20
CA THR A 282 9.17 11.31 -49.80
C THR A 282 10.15 10.14 -49.79
N THR A 283 10.83 9.92 -50.91
CA THR A 283 11.89 8.93 -51.05
C THR A 283 13.23 9.44 -50.49
N LEU A 284 13.34 10.73 -50.13
CA LEU A 284 14.56 11.32 -49.60
C LEU A 284 14.72 11.05 -48.08
N SER A 285 13.66 10.69 -47.39
CA SER A 285 13.68 10.53 -45.94
C SER A 285 13.95 9.09 -45.47
N GLY A 286 14.60 8.28 -46.27
CA GLY A 286 14.95 6.91 -45.91
C GLY A 286 13.72 6.03 -45.55
N GLY A 287 13.42 5.07 -46.39
CA GLY A 287 12.36 4.13 -46.11
C GLY A 287 10.92 4.59 -46.34
N GLY A 288 10.69 5.68 -47.10
CA GLY A 288 9.36 6.07 -47.55
C GLY A 288 8.43 6.61 -46.46
N SER A 289 8.95 7.40 -45.54
CA SER A 289 8.12 8.04 -44.49
C SER A 289 7.13 9.01 -45.13
N ASN A 290 5.90 8.99 -44.62
CA ASN A 290 4.85 9.93 -44.98
C ASN A 290 5.00 11.23 -44.16
N PHE A 291 4.80 12.37 -44.82
CA PHE A 291 4.82 13.69 -44.19
C PHE A 291 3.52 14.44 -44.40
N VAL A 292 3.01 15.06 -43.36
CA VAL A 292 1.98 16.09 -43.43
C VAL A 292 2.67 17.43 -43.69
N ILE A 293 2.22 18.18 -44.69
CA ILE A 293 2.92 19.37 -45.21
C ILE A 293 2.08 20.64 -45.08
N PRO A 294 2.02 21.28 -43.88
CA PRO A 294 1.39 22.57 -43.75
C PRO A 294 2.18 23.68 -44.46
N LYS A 295 1.43 24.67 -45.02
CA LYS A 295 1.94 25.95 -45.45
C LYS A 295 2.32 26.76 -44.21
N ILE A 296 3.42 27.48 -44.28
CA ILE A 296 3.91 28.29 -43.16
C ILE A 296 4.33 29.69 -43.66
N GLU A 297 3.65 30.69 -43.14
CA GLU A 297 3.96 32.10 -43.48
C GLU A 297 5.22 32.59 -42.77
N ASN A 298 5.80 33.67 -43.27
CA ASN A 298 6.95 34.26 -42.59
C ASN A 298 6.59 34.72 -41.17
N ASN A 299 7.41 34.40 -40.20
CA ASN A 299 7.23 34.61 -38.76
C ASN A 299 6.07 33.83 -38.14
N GLN A 300 5.40 32.95 -38.87
CA GLN A 300 4.43 32.00 -38.32
C GLN A 300 5.15 30.86 -37.60
N THR A 301 4.56 30.39 -36.50
CA THR A 301 4.96 29.17 -35.80
C THR A 301 3.88 28.10 -35.98
N ILE A 302 4.28 26.92 -36.36
CA ILE A 302 3.45 25.72 -36.43
C ILE A 302 3.96 24.75 -35.37
N THR A 303 3.04 24.19 -34.60
CA THR A 303 3.32 23.22 -33.54
C THR A 303 2.86 21.84 -33.96
N ALA A 304 3.79 20.88 -33.98
CA ALA A 304 3.53 19.45 -34.18
C ALA A 304 3.71 18.72 -32.85
N THR A 305 2.64 18.12 -32.37
CA THR A 305 2.64 17.32 -31.13
C THR A 305 2.50 15.85 -31.48
N TYR A 306 3.46 15.05 -31.09
CA TYR A 306 3.43 13.60 -31.19
C TYR A 306 3.11 12.98 -29.83
N SER A 307 2.05 12.21 -29.78
CA SER A 307 1.62 11.44 -28.60
C SER A 307 1.64 9.94 -28.89
N ASN A 308 1.25 9.11 -27.92
CA ASN A 308 1.27 7.65 -28.02
C ASN A 308 2.67 7.08 -28.29
N LEU A 309 3.70 7.71 -27.73
CA LEU A 309 5.07 7.24 -27.80
C LEU A 309 5.26 5.99 -26.94
N GLN A 310 5.98 4.99 -27.43
CA GLN A 310 6.14 3.70 -26.74
C GLN A 310 7.59 3.32 -26.46
N ASN A 311 8.51 3.82 -27.28
CA ASN A 311 9.93 3.46 -27.25
C ASN A 311 10.81 4.54 -26.63
N SER A 312 10.25 5.71 -26.38
CA SER A 312 11.00 6.88 -25.89
C SER A 312 10.86 7.04 -24.39
N THR A 313 12.00 7.23 -23.73
CA THR A 313 12.09 7.41 -22.27
C THR A 313 13.11 8.49 -21.91
N TYR A 314 12.97 9.07 -20.71
CA TYR A 314 13.99 9.90 -20.10
C TYR A 314 14.26 9.41 -18.68
N ASN A 315 15.50 9.05 -18.40
CA ASN A 315 15.90 8.33 -17.19
C ASN A 315 14.96 7.13 -16.91
N GLY A 316 14.65 6.34 -17.98
CA GLY A 316 13.76 5.18 -17.96
C GLY A 316 12.27 5.50 -17.82
N LYS A 317 11.89 6.71 -17.45
CA LYS A 317 10.49 7.12 -17.43
C LYS A 317 9.96 7.36 -18.83
N LYS A 318 8.75 6.88 -19.07
CA LYS A 318 8.07 7.04 -20.35
C LYS A 318 7.90 8.52 -20.71
N ILE A 319 8.24 8.88 -21.95
CA ILE A 319 7.89 10.15 -22.55
C ILE A 319 6.46 10.04 -23.08
N SER A 320 5.56 10.92 -22.63
CA SER A 320 4.16 10.94 -23.03
C SER A 320 3.97 11.55 -24.41
N LYS A 321 4.70 12.65 -24.67
CA LYS A 321 4.67 13.37 -25.95
C LYS A 321 5.97 14.09 -26.23
N VAL A 322 6.23 14.36 -27.51
CA VAL A 322 7.24 15.31 -27.98
C VAL A 322 6.55 16.39 -28.80
N VAL A 323 7.00 17.62 -28.60
CA VAL A 323 6.47 18.81 -29.28
C VAL A 323 7.55 19.47 -30.10
N TYR A 324 7.29 19.68 -31.39
CA TYR A 324 8.09 20.46 -32.29
C TYR A 324 7.39 21.78 -32.60
N GLU A 325 8.01 22.89 -32.25
CA GLU A 325 7.56 24.21 -32.68
C GLU A 325 8.51 24.69 -33.77
N VAL A 326 7.98 24.89 -34.98
CA VAL A 326 8.75 25.35 -36.12
C VAL A 326 8.28 26.74 -36.53
N THR A 327 9.20 27.70 -36.51
CA THR A 327 8.95 29.08 -36.92
C THR A 327 9.68 29.38 -38.21
N ASN A 328 8.98 29.80 -39.26
CA ASN A 328 9.62 30.28 -40.50
C ASN A 328 10.17 31.68 -40.33
N ILE A 329 11.48 31.84 -40.43
CA ILE A 329 12.18 33.13 -40.34
C ILE A 329 12.96 33.44 -41.64
N SER A 330 12.48 32.92 -42.79
CA SER A 330 13.12 32.99 -44.09
C SER A 330 12.80 34.25 -44.87
N GLY A 331 11.79 35.04 -44.48
CA GLY A 331 11.39 36.31 -45.13
C GLY A 331 10.20 36.17 -46.10
N SER A 332 9.75 34.98 -46.47
CA SER A 332 8.52 34.78 -47.25
C SER A 332 7.87 33.44 -46.87
N THR A 333 6.72 33.15 -47.46
CA THR A 333 5.97 31.87 -47.29
C THR A 333 6.83 30.68 -47.70
N GLY A 334 6.73 29.60 -46.92
CA GLY A 334 7.35 28.32 -47.20
C GLY A 334 6.43 27.17 -46.87
N ILE A 335 7.00 25.98 -46.83
CA ILE A 335 6.32 24.74 -46.42
C ILE A 335 7.18 24.04 -45.39
N VAL A 336 6.56 23.52 -44.37
CA VAL A 336 7.19 22.62 -43.43
C VAL A 336 6.51 21.24 -43.51
N GLY A 337 7.26 20.16 -43.35
CA GLY A 337 6.74 18.79 -43.32
C GLY A 337 7.05 18.13 -42.00
N PHE A 338 6.07 17.47 -41.44
CA PHE A 338 6.19 16.66 -40.22
C PHE A 338 5.87 15.20 -40.54
N ALA A 339 6.72 14.28 -40.08
CA ALA A 339 6.47 12.85 -40.25
C ALA A 339 5.10 12.47 -39.66
N GLU A 340 4.28 11.69 -40.39
CA GLU A 340 2.91 11.36 -40.01
C GLU A 340 2.83 10.63 -38.66
N LYS A 341 3.79 9.77 -38.36
CA LYS A 341 3.76 8.86 -37.19
C LYS A 341 5.01 8.99 -36.33
N ASP A 342 6.17 8.90 -36.97
CA ASP A 342 7.44 8.74 -36.28
C ASP A 342 8.20 10.08 -36.22
N PRO A 343 8.23 10.76 -35.04
CA PRO A 343 8.92 12.04 -34.92
C PRO A 343 10.42 11.95 -35.23
N THR A 344 11.04 10.78 -35.07
CA THR A 344 12.48 10.60 -35.35
C THR A 344 12.83 10.69 -36.84
N LYS A 345 11.83 10.53 -37.69
CA LYS A 345 12.00 10.72 -39.15
C LYS A 345 12.17 12.21 -39.52
N GLY A 346 11.99 13.11 -38.56
CA GLY A 346 12.45 14.48 -38.61
C GLY A 346 11.49 15.48 -39.25
N ILE A 347 12.08 16.56 -39.71
CA ILE A 347 11.40 17.74 -40.22
C ILE A 347 11.88 18.03 -41.64
N TYR A 348 10.94 18.28 -42.54
CA TYR A 348 11.21 18.85 -43.85
C TYR A 348 10.90 20.34 -43.91
N THR A 349 11.69 21.09 -44.66
CA THR A 349 11.41 22.48 -44.99
C THR A 349 11.62 22.72 -46.47
N PHE A 350 10.73 23.49 -47.10
CA PHE A 350 10.84 23.85 -48.52
C PHE A 350 10.80 25.35 -48.70
N TYR A 351 11.71 25.84 -49.50
CA TYR A 351 11.86 27.29 -49.75
C TYR A 351 12.49 27.58 -51.11
N LYS A 352 12.52 28.84 -51.49
CA LYS A 352 13.04 29.34 -52.79
C LYS A 352 14.49 28.93 -53.06
N ILE A 353 14.80 28.66 -54.32
CA ILE A 353 16.17 28.56 -54.82
C ILE A 353 16.84 29.92 -54.71
N ASN A 354 18.15 29.96 -54.54
CA ASN A 354 18.96 31.17 -54.44
C ASN A 354 18.62 32.13 -53.31
N ALA A 355 17.77 31.69 -52.38
CA ALA A 355 17.47 32.38 -51.15
C ALA A 355 17.79 31.48 -49.94
N PRO A 356 18.43 32.04 -48.88
CA PRO A 356 18.61 31.26 -47.66
C PRO A 356 17.28 30.97 -47.01
N SER A 357 16.98 29.70 -46.74
CA SER A 357 15.84 29.30 -45.90
C SER A 357 16.29 29.19 -44.45
N ARG A 358 15.48 29.68 -43.54
CA ARG A 358 15.76 29.63 -42.10
C ARG A 358 14.48 29.31 -41.35
N TYR A 359 14.55 28.19 -40.60
CA TYR A 359 13.45 27.74 -39.77
C TYR A 359 13.95 27.47 -38.36
N ARG A 360 13.41 28.17 -37.37
CA ARG A 360 13.72 27.93 -35.97
C ARG A 360 12.91 26.71 -35.50
N VAL A 361 13.58 25.80 -34.89
CA VAL A 361 12.98 24.56 -34.33
C VAL A 361 13.21 24.56 -32.82
N ASN A 362 12.15 24.40 -32.05
CA ASN A 362 12.19 24.15 -30.62
C ASN A 362 11.58 22.75 -30.36
N ILE A 363 12.28 21.92 -29.60
CA ILE A 363 11.87 20.57 -29.26
C ILE A 363 11.72 20.46 -27.75
N ARG A 364 10.54 20.01 -27.29
CA ARG A 364 10.29 19.69 -25.88
C ARG A 364 9.74 18.29 -25.74
N PHE A 365 10.19 17.61 -24.68
CA PHE A 365 9.71 16.31 -24.28
C PHE A 365 8.91 16.44 -22.98
N TYR A 366 7.87 15.63 -22.81
CA TYR A 366 6.97 15.71 -21.65
C TYR A 366 6.84 14.34 -20.99
N ASP A 367 6.78 14.33 -19.67
CA ASP A 367 6.52 13.12 -18.87
C ASP A 367 5.03 12.71 -18.91
N SER A 368 4.68 11.67 -18.14
CA SER A 368 3.30 11.17 -18.04
C SER A 368 2.34 12.14 -17.33
N ASP A 369 2.88 13.06 -16.54
CA ASP A 369 2.12 14.06 -15.79
C ASP A 369 2.02 15.40 -16.56
N ASP A 370 2.41 15.38 -17.83
CA ASP A 370 2.41 16.52 -18.76
C ASP A 370 3.38 17.64 -18.39
N ASN A 371 4.39 17.37 -17.56
CA ASN A 371 5.44 18.31 -17.24
C ASN A 371 6.55 18.27 -18.29
N PRO A 372 7.12 19.42 -18.70
CA PRO A 372 8.28 19.44 -19.58
C PRO A 372 9.51 18.86 -18.86
N ILE A 373 10.19 17.95 -19.56
CA ILE A 373 11.39 17.27 -19.05
C ILE A 373 12.55 18.25 -18.97
N GLN A 374 13.16 18.37 -17.78
CA GLN A 374 14.31 19.21 -17.54
C GLN A 374 15.62 18.43 -17.77
N PHE A 375 16.45 18.94 -18.67
CA PHE A 375 17.79 18.39 -18.89
C PHE A 375 18.78 18.97 -17.89
N THR A 376 19.76 18.19 -17.49
CA THR A 376 20.81 18.62 -16.56
C THR A 376 22.18 18.13 -17.02
N LYS A 377 23.24 18.68 -16.48
CA LYS A 377 24.61 18.21 -16.78
C LYS A 377 24.83 16.74 -16.40
N THR A 378 24.17 16.28 -15.35
CA THR A 378 24.28 14.88 -14.92
C THR A 378 23.41 13.94 -15.76
N ASN A 379 22.31 14.45 -16.30
CA ASN A 379 21.39 13.73 -17.16
C ASN A 379 21.06 14.56 -18.41
N PRO A 380 22.01 14.70 -19.35
CA PRO A 380 21.78 15.46 -20.58
C PRO A 380 20.88 14.69 -21.55
N ALA A 381 20.35 15.39 -22.52
CA ALA A 381 19.75 14.80 -23.71
C ALA A 381 20.71 14.89 -24.87
N ILE A 382 20.94 13.78 -25.57
CA ILE A 382 21.69 13.77 -26.83
C ILE A 382 20.68 13.64 -27.96
N LEU A 383 20.76 14.56 -28.92
CA LEU A 383 19.98 14.50 -30.15
C LEU A 383 20.93 14.51 -31.35
N ALA A 384 21.04 13.38 -32.05
CA ALA A 384 21.74 13.31 -33.30
C ALA A 384 20.90 13.97 -34.40
N MET A 385 21.48 14.92 -35.08
CA MET A 385 20.91 15.70 -36.17
C MET A 385 21.66 15.33 -37.44
N THR A 386 21.00 14.63 -38.35
CA THR A 386 21.63 14.06 -39.56
C THR A 386 20.90 14.51 -40.81
N SER A 387 21.54 14.34 -41.96
CA SER A 387 21.21 14.92 -43.27
C SER A 387 21.69 16.38 -43.45
N LEU A 388 22.84 16.72 -42.86
CA LEU A 388 23.49 18.02 -43.13
C LEU A 388 24.33 17.87 -44.41
N THR A 389 23.67 18.06 -45.54
CA THR A 389 24.28 17.81 -46.86
C THR A 389 25.06 19.04 -47.36
N LYS A 390 26.11 18.75 -48.10
CA LYS A 390 26.89 19.72 -48.86
C LYS A 390 27.23 19.18 -50.21
N THR A 391 26.95 19.91 -51.28
CA THR A 391 27.32 19.50 -52.62
C THR A 391 27.82 20.68 -53.46
N GLU A 392 28.88 20.42 -54.21
CA GLU A 392 29.47 21.35 -55.18
C GLU A 392 29.83 20.52 -56.42
N PRO A 393 28.89 20.20 -57.31
CA PRO A 393 29.16 19.38 -58.48
C PRO A 393 30.16 20.04 -59.41
N THR A 394 31.14 19.29 -59.88
CA THR A 394 32.19 19.78 -60.80
C THR A 394 31.88 19.51 -62.25
N THR A 395 30.86 18.67 -62.51
CA THR A 395 30.46 18.27 -63.86
C THR A 395 28.92 18.26 -64.01
N GLY A 396 28.42 18.25 -65.23
CA GLY A 396 27.01 18.19 -65.53
C GLY A 396 26.32 19.55 -65.45
N ARG A 397 24.98 19.56 -65.54
CA ARG A 397 24.14 20.76 -65.53
C ARG A 397 24.28 21.63 -64.27
N LEU A 398 24.64 21.03 -63.15
CA LEU A 398 24.77 21.69 -61.85
C LEU A 398 26.21 22.03 -61.52
N ALA A 399 27.17 21.90 -62.46
CA ALA A 399 28.58 22.19 -62.24
C ALA A 399 28.78 23.65 -61.74
N GLY A 400 29.52 23.81 -60.67
CA GLY A 400 29.80 25.11 -60.06
C GLY A 400 28.68 25.67 -59.17
N LEU A 401 27.51 25.05 -59.15
CA LEU A 401 26.45 25.47 -58.22
C LEU A 401 26.72 24.89 -56.81
N LYS A 402 26.30 25.63 -55.80
CA LYS A 402 26.53 25.26 -54.38
C LYS A 402 25.26 24.99 -53.66
N HIS A 403 25.31 23.95 -52.82
CA HIS A 403 24.28 23.57 -51.90
C HIS A 403 24.92 23.28 -50.54
N GLU A 404 24.32 23.81 -49.45
CA GLU A 404 24.77 23.56 -48.11
C GLU A 404 23.58 23.62 -47.14
N GLU A 405 23.47 22.62 -46.31
CA GLU A 405 22.58 22.56 -45.17
C GLU A 405 23.38 22.71 -43.89
N SER A 406 22.85 23.46 -42.94
CA SER A 406 23.55 23.79 -41.69
C SER A 406 22.57 24.00 -40.55
N ILE A 407 23.11 23.92 -39.33
CA ILE A 407 22.42 24.32 -38.10
C ILE A 407 23.11 25.55 -37.55
N THR A 408 22.31 26.54 -37.19
CA THR A 408 22.77 27.81 -36.57
C THR A 408 21.91 28.10 -35.31
N ASP A 409 22.32 29.12 -34.55
CA ASP A 409 21.54 29.67 -33.40
C ASP A 409 21.03 28.57 -32.47
N TYR A 410 21.90 27.66 -32.04
CA TYR A 410 21.58 26.51 -31.19
C TYR A 410 21.94 26.76 -29.72
N ASN A 411 21.18 26.12 -28.80
CA ASN A 411 21.36 26.21 -27.35
C ASN A 411 21.94 24.96 -26.68
N PHE A 412 22.51 24.05 -27.44
CA PHE A 412 23.13 22.82 -26.98
C PHE A 412 24.65 22.83 -27.24
N ARG A 413 25.38 21.92 -26.58
CA ARG A 413 26.79 21.70 -26.85
C ARG A 413 26.95 20.71 -28.02
N PRO A 414 27.57 21.13 -29.16
CA PRO A 414 27.80 20.20 -30.26
C PRO A 414 28.95 19.25 -29.95
N VAL A 415 28.73 17.94 -30.20
CA VAL A 415 29.73 16.87 -30.09
C VAL A 415 29.86 16.19 -31.43
N LYS A 416 31.08 16.04 -31.91
CA LYS A 416 31.37 15.40 -33.19
C LYS A 416 31.06 13.88 -33.09
N ILE A 417 30.43 13.37 -34.12
CA ILE A 417 30.40 11.92 -34.41
C ILE A 417 31.67 11.57 -35.18
N THR A 418 32.51 10.72 -34.66
CA THR A 418 33.78 10.33 -35.34
C THR A 418 33.49 9.77 -36.71
N GLY A 419 34.29 10.16 -37.71
CA GLY A 419 34.06 9.86 -39.10
C GLY A 419 33.02 10.73 -39.82
N SER A 420 32.30 11.60 -39.07
CA SER A 420 31.42 12.62 -39.67
C SER A 420 32.18 13.71 -40.38
N LEU A 421 31.62 14.17 -41.52
CA LEU A 421 32.05 15.34 -42.23
C LEU A 421 31.53 16.66 -41.65
N VAL A 422 30.57 16.57 -40.71
CA VAL A 422 29.93 17.74 -40.09
C VAL A 422 30.73 18.18 -38.87
N GLU A 423 31.08 19.48 -38.85
CA GLU A 423 31.83 20.08 -37.76
C GLU A 423 31.30 21.50 -37.47
N LYS A 424 31.64 22.04 -36.30
CA LYS A 424 31.45 23.44 -35.99
C LYS A 424 32.44 24.30 -36.82
N GLN A 425 31.90 25.13 -37.69
CA GLN A 425 32.66 26.04 -38.53
C GLN A 425 33.12 27.28 -37.74
N ALA A 426 34.07 28.05 -38.31
CA ALA A 426 34.59 29.26 -37.67
C ALA A 426 33.52 30.31 -37.36
N ASP A 427 32.44 30.36 -38.15
CA ASP A 427 31.31 31.27 -37.97
C ASP A 427 30.25 30.70 -36.97
N GLY A 428 30.54 29.60 -36.33
CA GLY A 428 29.69 28.95 -35.31
C GLY A 428 28.64 28.03 -35.84
N ARG A 429 28.35 27.97 -37.15
CA ARG A 429 27.40 27.04 -37.73
C ARG A 429 27.92 25.61 -37.71
N LEU A 430 27.01 24.65 -37.69
CA LEU A 430 27.29 23.21 -37.81
C LEU A 430 27.00 22.81 -39.26
N ALA A 431 28.02 22.40 -40.02
CA ALA A 431 27.87 22.09 -41.43
C ALA A 431 28.96 21.11 -41.90
N ALA A 432 28.74 20.44 -43.05
CA ALA A 432 29.74 19.57 -43.64
C ALA A 432 30.95 20.38 -44.16
N THR A 433 32.14 19.93 -43.84
CA THR A 433 33.41 20.51 -44.27
C THR A 433 33.75 20.20 -45.73
N SER A 434 33.23 19.11 -46.24
CA SER A 434 33.47 18.59 -47.60
C SER A 434 32.16 18.03 -48.24
N PRO A 435 32.14 17.86 -49.56
CA PRO A 435 30.96 17.35 -50.26
C PRO A 435 30.50 15.98 -49.75
N THR A 436 29.18 15.83 -49.59
CA THR A 436 28.53 14.61 -49.05
C THR A 436 27.86 13.74 -50.12
N HIS A 437 27.98 14.10 -51.40
CA HIS A 437 27.29 13.45 -52.52
C HIS A 437 27.58 11.94 -52.69
N ALA A 438 28.67 11.45 -52.11
CA ALA A 438 28.98 10.00 -52.10
C ALA A 438 28.26 9.23 -50.98
N ILE A 439 27.56 9.92 -50.09
CA ILE A 439 26.83 9.34 -48.97
C ILE A 439 25.35 9.34 -49.35
N LYS A 440 24.69 8.18 -49.18
CA LYS A 440 23.25 8.12 -49.40
C LYS A 440 22.52 8.87 -48.29
N ASP A 441 21.68 9.80 -48.67
CA ASP A 441 20.84 10.54 -47.75
C ASP A 441 19.60 9.72 -47.35
N ASP A 442 19.85 8.69 -46.57
CA ASP A 442 18.88 7.68 -46.18
C ASP A 442 19.09 7.29 -44.73
N TYR A 443 18.05 7.37 -43.94
CA TYR A 443 18.07 7.07 -42.49
C TYR A 443 18.63 5.68 -42.16
N ASP A 444 18.41 4.69 -43.06
CA ASP A 444 18.84 3.30 -42.90
C ASP A 444 20.24 3.02 -43.47
N ASP A 445 20.88 4.02 -44.13
CA ASP A 445 22.24 3.88 -44.65
C ASP A 445 23.25 3.87 -43.47
N PRO A 446 24.16 2.88 -43.43
CA PRO A 446 25.15 2.77 -42.35
C PRO A 446 26.13 3.93 -42.29
N ASN A 447 26.28 4.70 -43.37
CA ASN A 447 27.13 5.91 -43.45
C ASN A 447 26.36 7.22 -43.22
N PHE A 448 25.05 7.17 -42.95
CA PHE A 448 24.23 8.35 -42.79
C PHE A 448 24.76 9.30 -41.69
N TYR A 449 25.40 8.76 -40.63
CA TYR A 449 26.04 9.51 -39.57
C TYR A 449 27.14 10.48 -40.06
N LYS A 450 27.75 10.19 -41.23
CA LYS A 450 28.78 11.05 -41.81
C LYS A 450 28.24 12.45 -42.19
N MET A 451 26.94 12.58 -42.30
CA MET A 451 26.24 13.86 -42.51
C MET A 451 25.56 14.36 -41.24
N GLY A 452 26.06 14.02 -40.06
CA GLY A 452 25.42 14.37 -38.79
C GLY A 452 26.35 14.83 -37.72
N ILE A 453 25.76 15.46 -36.71
CA ILE A 453 26.39 15.92 -35.47
C ILE A 453 25.47 15.62 -34.29
N ALA A 454 26.04 15.43 -33.12
CA ALA A 454 25.26 15.28 -31.89
C ALA A 454 25.15 16.64 -31.15
N GLY A 455 23.93 17.01 -30.78
CA GLY A 455 23.66 18.09 -29.86
C GLY A 455 23.44 17.57 -28.47
N VAL A 456 24.17 18.05 -27.48
CA VAL A 456 24.04 17.66 -26.07
C VAL A 456 23.40 18.80 -25.31
N ALA A 457 22.13 18.64 -24.93
CA ALA A 457 21.38 19.57 -24.08
C ALA A 457 21.63 19.26 -22.61
N GLU A 458 22.27 20.17 -21.90
CA GLU A 458 22.76 20.03 -20.51
C GLU A 458 21.96 20.88 -19.50
N SER A 459 20.96 21.62 -19.97
CA SER A 459 20.11 22.48 -19.14
C SER A 459 18.79 22.85 -19.83
N GLY A 460 17.80 23.22 -19.05
CA GLY A 460 16.48 23.65 -19.55
C GLY A 460 15.63 22.49 -20.06
N ASP A 461 14.49 22.83 -20.64
CA ASP A 461 13.48 21.90 -21.15
C ASP A 461 13.37 21.89 -22.67
N THR A 462 14.10 22.76 -23.34
CA THR A 462 13.95 23.03 -24.78
C THR A 462 15.29 22.85 -25.49
N ILE A 463 15.30 22.03 -26.54
CA ILE A 463 16.37 21.96 -27.51
C ILE A 463 16.01 22.90 -28.65
N SER A 464 16.78 23.96 -28.86
CA SER A 464 16.49 24.99 -29.85
C SER A 464 17.64 25.16 -30.87
N PHE A 465 17.28 25.27 -32.14
CA PHE A 465 18.24 25.55 -33.21
C PHE A 465 17.54 26.13 -34.44
N VAL A 466 18.32 26.65 -35.39
CA VAL A 466 17.82 27.07 -36.69
C VAL A 466 18.36 26.16 -37.78
N MET A 467 17.45 25.49 -38.49
CA MET A 467 17.73 24.83 -39.75
C MET A 467 17.96 25.90 -40.81
N GLN A 468 19.14 25.93 -41.38
CA GLN A 468 19.50 26.89 -42.44
C GLN A 468 19.97 26.14 -43.70
N ARG A 469 19.39 26.48 -44.84
CA ARG A 469 19.83 26.00 -46.13
C ARG A 469 20.20 27.16 -47.04
N LYS A 470 21.33 27.01 -47.76
CA LYS A 470 21.73 27.86 -48.88
C LYS A 470 21.91 26.94 -50.08
N SER A 471 21.11 27.12 -51.13
CA SER A 471 21.18 26.26 -52.31
C SER A 471 20.83 27.04 -53.57
N GLN A 472 21.56 26.74 -54.64
CA GLN A 472 21.37 27.30 -55.99
C GLN A 472 20.49 26.41 -56.88
N TRP A 473 20.13 25.22 -56.44
CA TRP A 473 19.29 24.30 -57.24
C TRP A 473 18.29 23.45 -56.41
N ASP A 474 18.53 23.30 -55.13
CA ASP A 474 17.69 22.49 -54.26
C ASP A 474 16.80 23.35 -53.39
N ARG A 475 15.55 22.96 -53.15
CA ARG A 475 14.53 23.68 -52.40
C ARG A 475 14.19 23.00 -51.09
N GLY A 476 14.55 21.72 -50.94
CA GLY A 476 14.27 20.94 -49.73
C GLY A 476 15.42 21.00 -48.71
N TYR A 477 15.09 20.86 -47.48
CA TYR A 477 16.02 20.51 -46.41
C TYR A 477 15.30 19.57 -45.43
N TRP A 478 15.85 18.39 -45.30
CA TRP A 478 15.39 17.38 -44.36
C TRP A 478 16.39 17.25 -43.24
N LEU A 479 15.92 17.13 -42.00
CA LEU A 479 16.72 16.88 -40.82
C LEU A 479 16.11 15.75 -40.00
N ALA A 480 16.79 14.60 -39.94
CA ALA A 480 16.41 13.50 -39.06
C ALA A 480 16.89 13.77 -37.63
N LEU A 481 16.07 13.38 -36.66
CA LEU A 481 16.24 13.72 -35.24
C LEU A 481 16.07 12.45 -34.40
N THR A 482 17.14 11.97 -33.74
CA THR A 482 17.07 10.77 -32.91
C THR A 482 18.13 10.81 -31.82
N SER A 483 17.88 10.17 -30.67
CA SER A 483 18.94 9.97 -29.68
C SER A 483 19.85 8.80 -29.99
N LYS A 484 19.48 7.97 -30.99
CA LYS A 484 20.25 6.81 -31.42
C LYS A 484 21.36 7.23 -32.37
N LEU A 485 22.60 7.03 -31.95
CA LEU A 485 23.74 7.24 -32.83
C LEU A 485 23.80 6.14 -33.92
N PRO A 486 24.32 6.41 -35.11
CA PRO A 486 24.44 5.44 -36.19
C PRO A 486 25.27 4.21 -35.86
N SER A 487 26.22 4.32 -34.93
CA SER A 487 26.93 3.18 -34.34
C SER A 487 26.02 2.19 -33.61
N ARG A 488 24.72 2.50 -33.49
CA ARG A 488 23.72 1.79 -32.65
C ARG A 488 24.08 1.68 -31.17
N PHE A 489 25.05 2.47 -30.74
CA PHE A 489 25.48 2.52 -29.36
C PHE A 489 25.20 3.89 -28.75
N THR A 490 24.51 3.91 -27.65
CA THR A 490 24.25 5.11 -26.85
C THR A 490 24.44 4.75 -25.38
N LEU A 491 25.28 5.49 -24.66
CA LEU A 491 25.46 5.30 -23.23
C LEU A 491 24.28 5.94 -22.49
N VAL A 492 23.34 5.13 -22.05
CA VAL A 492 22.15 5.58 -21.33
C VAL A 492 22.22 5.13 -19.88
N LYS A 493 21.95 6.04 -18.95
CA LYS A 493 21.85 5.71 -17.53
C LYS A 493 20.60 4.89 -17.25
N PRO A 494 20.70 3.86 -16.40
CA PRO A 494 19.52 3.08 -16.00
C PRO A 494 18.60 3.91 -15.12
N ASP A 495 17.29 3.68 -15.25
CA ASP A 495 16.30 4.18 -14.29
C ASP A 495 16.23 3.24 -13.10
N LEU A 496 16.67 3.71 -11.97
CA LEU A 496 16.74 2.94 -10.74
C LEU A 496 15.91 3.59 -9.65
N GLU A 497 15.18 2.77 -8.94
CA GLU A 497 14.37 3.19 -7.82
C GLU A 497 14.39 2.12 -6.71
N TYR A 498 14.16 2.55 -5.49
CA TYR A 498 14.06 1.69 -4.33
C TYR A 498 13.07 2.26 -3.31
N ASN A 499 12.60 1.42 -2.43
CA ASN A 499 11.87 1.81 -1.24
C ASN A 499 12.41 1.05 -0.03
N LEU A 500 12.33 1.67 1.13
CA LEU A 500 12.53 0.99 2.41
C LEU A 500 11.28 0.18 2.75
N VAL A 501 11.44 -0.82 3.60
CA VAL A 501 10.35 -1.68 4.04
C VAL A 501 10.16 -1.53 5.55
N GLU A 502 8.92 -1.40 6.00
CA GLU A 502 8.55 -1.31 7.40
C GLU A 502 7.39 -2.26 7.74
N TYR A 503 7.21 -2.54 9.03
CA TYR A 503 6.04 -3.24 9.55
C TYR A 503 5.67 -2.74 10.94
N ASN A 504 4.41 -2.90 11.32
CA ASN A 504 3.90 -2.48 12.61
C ASN A 504 4.04 -3.60 13.65
N LEU A 505 4.18 -3.21 14.94
CA LEU A 505 4.16 -4.14 16.08
C LEU A 505 2.85 -4.00 16.84
N ALA A 506 2.23 -5.13 17.14
CA ALA A 506 0.99 -5.18 17.91
C ALA A 506 0.97 -6.34 18.91
N GLY A 507 0.02 -6.30 19.80
CA GLY A 507 -0.21 -7.37 20.77
C GLY A 507 -1.67 -7.41 21.21
N ASN A 508 -1.89 -8.09 22.34
CA ASN A 508 -3.19 -8.12 23.02
C ASN A 508 -3.02 -8.21 24.53
N VAL A 509 -4.07 -7.88 25.26
CA VAL A 509 -4.12 -8.02 26.72
C VAL A 509 -5.35 -8.83 27.09
N VAL A 510 -5.12 -9.87 27.89
CA VAL A 510 -6.21 -10.71 28.39
C VAL A 510 -6.20 -10.72 29.92
N LEU A 511 -7.38 -10.84 30.52
CA LEU A 511 -7.59 -10.93 31.95
C LEU A 511 -8.26 -12.27 32.30
N ASP A 512 -7.64 -12.98 33.21
CA ASP A 512 -8.15 -14.21 33.75
C ASP A 512 -8.45 -14.08 35.26
N ASN A 513 -9.50 -14.70 35.76
CA ASN A 513 -9.84 -14.80 37.16
C ASN A 513 -9.61 -16.22 37.64
N TYR A 514 -8.69 -16.43 38.61
CA TYR A 514 -8.28 -17.74 39.12
C TYR A 514 -8.67 -17.95 40.58
N ILE A 515 -8.90 -19.20 40.97
CA ILE A 515 -8.88 -19.58 42.37
C ILE A 515 -7.45 -19.50 42.86
N GLN A 516 -7.21 -18.78 43.96
CA GLN A 516 -5.88 -18.56 44.53
C GLN A 516 -5.15 -19.88 44.79
N GLY A 517 -3.88 -19.95 44.36
CA GLY A 517 -3.04 -21.14 44.51
C GLY A 517 -3.35 -22.28 43.52
N THR A 518 -4.23 -22.07 42.54
CA THR A 518 -4.59 -23.04 41.53
C THR A 518 -4.51 -22.46 40.12
N THR A 519 -4.67 -23.29 39.10
CA THR A 519 -4.82 -22.91 37.69
C THR A 519 -6.30 -22.92 37.23
N THR A 520 -7.25 -23.09 38.16
CA THR A 520 -8.66 -23.14 37.85
C THR A 520 -9.22 -21.72 37.62
N LYS A 521 -9.77 -21.50 36.44
CA LYS A 521 -10.44 -20.24 36.10
C LYS A 521 -11.86 -20.19 36.63
N LEU A 522 -12.25 -19.07 37.21
CA LEU A 522 -13.62 -18.83 37.68
C LEU A 522 -14.53 -18.30 36.57
N THR A 523 -13.96 -17.68 35.58
CA THR A 523 -14.67 -17.09 34.43
C THR A 523 -13.93 -17.38 33.14
N ASN A 524 -14.59 -17.18 32.01
CA ASN A 524 -13.90 -17.16 30.72
C ASN A 524 -12.88 -16.03 30.68
N THR A 525 -11.80 -16.22 29.91
CA THR A 525 -10.80 -15.18 29.63
C THR A 525 -11.47 -13.94 29.04
N GLN A 526 -11.20 -12.79 29.61
CA GLN A 526 -11.70 -11.50 29.14
C GLN A 526 -10.65 -10.83 28.24
N THR A 527 -11.07 -10.32 27.08
CA THR A 527 -10.21 -9.52 26.21
C THR A 527 -10.26 -8.08 26.68
N VAL A 528 -9.14 -7.57 27.21
CA VAL A 528 -8.97 -6.17 27.63
C VAL A 528 -8.57 -5.31 26.44
N LYS A 529 -7.62 -5.81 25.64
CA LYS A 529 -7.20 -5.25 24.37
C LYS A 529 -7.17 -6.35 23.33
N PRO A 530 -7.80 -6.18 22.15
CA PRO A 530 -7.84 -7.22 21.13
C PRO A 530 -6.48 -7.43 20.47
N THR A 531 -6.31 -8.57 19.79
CA THR A 531 -5.15 -8.80 18.91
C THR A 531 -5.11 -7.73 17.81
N GLY A 532 -3.92 -7.23 17.50
CA GLY A 532 -3.73 -6.11 16.57
C GLY A 532 -3.69 -4.75 17.25
N THR A 533 -3.81 -4.68 18.60
CA THR A 533 -3.63 -3.41 19.32
C THR A 533 -2.16 -2.98 19.25
N PRO A 534 -1.86 -1.76 18.82
CA PRO A 534 -0.49 -1.25 18.71
C PRO A 534 0.32 -1.39 19.99
N VAL A 535 1.57 -1.82 19.87
CA VAL A 535 2.52 -1.82 20.99
C VAL A 535 2.68 -0.40 21.51
N GLY A 536 2.65 -0.24 22.85
CA GLY A 536 2.76 1.07 23.49
C GLY A 536 1.42 1.74 23.85
N GLU A 537 0.29 1.20 23.36
CA GLU A 537 -1.03 1.66 23.77
C GLU A 537 -1.31 1.32 25.24
N ASP A 538 -1.91 2.23 25.97
CA ASP A 538 -2.19 2.06 27.40
C ASP A 538 -3.37 1.11 27.64
N TYR A 539 -3.26 0.30 28.69
CA TYR A 539 -4.35 -0.54 29.18
C TYR A 539 -4.48 -0.46 30.71
N THR A 540 -5.69 -0.69 31.17
CA THR A 540 -6.02 -0.81 32.60
C THR A 540 -7.03 -1.96 32.73
N THR A 541 -6.84 -2.80 33.76
CA THR A 541 -7.77 -3.87 34.11
C THR A 541 -8.40 -3.58 35.46
N THR A 542 -9.59 -4.11 35.67
CA THR A 542 -10.32 -4.02 36.93
C THR A 542 -10.63 -5.42 37.43
N HIS A 543 -11.03 -5.53 38.71
CA HIS A 543 -11.53 -6.76 39.30
C HIS A 543 -12.94 -6.53 39.83
N GLN A 544 -13.69 -7.60 40.00
CA GLN A 544 -14.93 -7.64 40.75
C GLN A 544 -14.61 -8.02 42.19
N ASP A 545 -15.26 -7.40 43.19
CA ASP A 545 -15.03 -7.77 44.59
C ASP A 545 -15.46 -9.22 44.88
N ARG A 546 -16.49 -9.70 44.18
CA ARG A 546 -17.00 -11.06 44.31
C ARG A 546 -17.40 -11.62 42.94
N ILE A 547 -17.19 -12.90 42.78
CA ILE A 547 -17.63 -13.69 41.62
C ILE A 547 -18.53 -14.83 42.17
N THR A 548 -19.74 -14.93 41.62
CA THR A 548 -20.62 -16.10 41.87
C THR A 548 -20.55 -17.02 40.63
N THR A 549 -20.18 -18.25 40.84
CA THR A 549 -20.10 -19.27 39.78
C THR A 549 -21.47 -19.89 39.52
N ALA A 550 -21.59 -20.59 38.39
CA ALA A 550 -22.88 -21.20 37.98
C ALA A 550 -23.41 -22.23 38.96
N ASP A 551 -22.55 -22.85 39.77
CA ASP A 551 -22.89 -23.79 40.84
C ASP A 551 -23.26 -23.09 42.16
N GLY A 552 -23.34 -21.73 42.14
CA GLY A 552 -23.79 -20.93 43.28
C GLY A 552 -22.70 -20.59 44.28
N LYS A 553 -21.45 -21.03 44.09
CA LYS A 553 -20.37 -20.70 45.01
C LYS A 553 -19.93 -19.26 44.82
N VAL A 554 -19.56 -18.62 45.91
CA VAL A 554 -19.12 -17.21 45.96
C VAL A 554 -17.60 -17.19 46.21
N TYR A 555 -16.89 -16.41 45.40
CA TYR A 555 -15.46 -16.18 45.55
C TYR A 555 -15.20 -14.72 45.79
N LYS A 556 -14.31 -14.36 46.71
CA LYS A 556 -13.94 -13.00 47.08
C LYS A 556 -12.55 -12.68 46.55
N TYR A 557 -12.40 -11.47 45.98
CA TYR A 557 -11.11 -10.97 45.49
C TYR A 557 -10.05 -10.95 46.59
N VAL A 558 -8.84 -11.34 46.23
CA VAL A 558 -7.65 -11.36 47.11
C VAL A 558 -6.56 -10.46 46.57
N SER A 559 -6.17 -10.65 45.33
CA SER A 559 -5.04 -9.92 44.72
C SER A 559 -5.08 -10.01 43.22
N SER A 560 -4.28 -9.18 42.56
CA SER A 560 -4.02 -9.24 41.13
C SER A 560 -2.50 -9.35 40.87
N THR A 561 -2.14 -9.71 39.65
CA THR A 561 -0.76 -9.59 39.17
C THR A 561 -0.35 -8.11 39.15
N ASN A 562 0.97 -7.82 39.21
CA ASN A 562 1.49 -6.45 39.28
C ASN A 562 1.33 -5.62 38.00
N ASN A 563 0.83 -6.24 36.92
CA ASN A 563 0.63 -5.63 35.60
C ASN A 563 -0.82 -5.34 35.29
N THR A 564 -1.62 -4.89 36.27
CA THR A 564 -3.02 -4.48 36.08
C THR A 564 -3.17 -3.24 35.20
N THR A 565 -2.12 -2.44 35.11
CA THR A 565 -2.00 -1.28 34.21
C THR A 565 -0.66 -1.35 33.49
N GLY A 566 -0.59 -0.79 32.30
CA GLY A 566 0.65 -0.77 31.53
C GLY A 566 0.46 -0.43 30.07
N LYS A 567 1.47 -0.72 29.29
CA LYS A 567 1.44 -0.58 27.82
C LYS A 567 1.40 -1.97 27.16
N VAL A 568 0.61 -2.07 26.09
CA VAL A 568 0.56 -3.26 25.25
C VAL A 568 1.97 -3.59 24.76
N LYS A 569 2.35 -4.85 24.86
CA LYS A 569 3.63 -5.38 24.38
C LYS A 569 3.40 -6.25 23.16
N LEU A 570 4.45 -6.50 22.41
CA LEU A 570 4.41 -7.50 21.32
C LEU A 570 3.99 -8.86 21.89
N GLY A 571 2.96 -9.47 21.32
CA GLY A 571 2.38 -10.72 21.81
C GLY A 571 1.25 -10.51 22.82
N THR A 572 0.99 -11.59 23.59
CA THR A 572 -0.09 -11.60 24.59
C THR A 572 0.43 -11.16 25.96
N THR A 573 -0.19 -10.15 26.53
CA THR A 573 -0.01 -9.76 27.93
C THR A 573 -1.12 -10.40 28.77
N ASN A 574 -0.73 -11.27 29.69
CA ASN A 574 -1.64 -11.93 30.61
C ASN A 574 -1.72 -11.15 31.93
N VAL A 575 -2.93 -10.80 32.34
CA VAL A 575 -3.26 -10.23 33.66
C VAL A 575 -4.11 -11.22 34.40
N ALA A 576 -3.88 -11.41 35.68
CA ALA A 576 -4.66 -12.35 36.49
C ALA A 576 -5.17 -11.70 37.77
N ASN A 577 -6.41 -11.95 38.12
CA ASN A 577 -7.00 -11.73 39.43
C ASN A 577 -7.14 -13.05 40.16
N TYR A 578 -6.89 -13.05 41.46
CA TYR A 578 -6.96 -14.22 42.33
C TYR A 578 -8.05 -14.06 43.35
N TYR A 579 -8.81 -15.12 43.58
CA TYR A 579 -9.98 -15.16 44.42
C TYR A 579 -9.90 -16.35 45.38
N THR A 580 -10.45 -16.19 46.56
CA THR A 580 -10.65 -17.29 47.52
C THR A 580 -12.12 -17.58 47.67
N GLU A 581 -12.49 -18.85 47.87
CA GLU A 581 -13.85 -19.25 48.12
C GLU A 581 -14.35 -18.66 49.44
N VAL A 582 -15.53 -18.12 49.43
CA VAL A 582 -16.20 -17.59 50.61
C VAL A 582 -16.94 -18.70 51.27
N LYS A 583 -16.62 -18.96 52.55
CA LYS A 583 -17.20 -20.01 53.35
C LYS A 583 -17.83 -19.47 54.63
N GLY A 584 -18.65 -20.28 55.21
CA GLY A 584 -19.26 -20.01 56.51
C GLY A 584 -19.48 -21.27 57.32
N ASN A 585 -19.90 -21.09 58.58
CA ASN A 585 -20.23 -22.15 59.49
C ASN A 585 -21.65 -21.99 59.97
N VAL A 586 -22.32 -23.10 60.35
CA VAL A 586 -23.55 -23.11 61.09
C VAL A 586 -23.31 -23.78 62.41
N VAL A 587 -23.70 -23.11 63.49
CA VAL A 587 -23.54 -23.65 64.85
C VAL A 587 -24.86 -23.70 65.56
N VAL A 588 -25.01 -24.71 66.38
CA VAL A 588 -26.19 -24.91 67.25
C VAL A 588 -25.79 -24.74 68.70
N ASP A 589 -26.46 -23.84 69.37
CA ASP A 589 -26.34 -23.64 70.81
C ASP A 589 -27.59 -24.12 71.51
N TYR A 590 -27.42 -24.63 72.74
CA TYR A 590 -28.47 -25.13 73.61
C TYR A 590 -28.55 -24.25 74.86
N GLN A 591 -29.66 -23.57 75.06
CA GLN A 591 -29.82 -22.61 76.16
C GLN A 591 -31.13 -22.84 76.91
N ASP A 592 -31.15 -22.51 78.23
CA ASP A 592 -32.38 -22.30 78.96
C ASP A 592 -33.07 -20.97 78.60
N LYS A 593 -34.27 -20.70 79.13
CA LYS A 593 -34.98 -19.46 78.90
C LYS A 593 -34.28 -18.22 79.50
N GLN A 594 -33.32 -18.40 80.34
CA GLN A 594 -32.52 -17.34 80.95
C GLN A 594 -31.23 -17.08 80.12
N GLY A 595 -30.98 -17.86 79.03
CA GLY A 595 -29.82 -17.72 78.17
C GLY A 595 -28.59 -18.48 78.64
N ASN A 596 -28.70 -19.32 79.70
CA ASN A 596 -27.57 -20.13 80.18
C ASN A 596 -27.40 -21.35 79.26
N THR A 597 -26.16 -21.65 78.93
CA THR A 597 -25.80 -22.85 78.14
C THR A 597 -26.06 -24.10 78.92
N ILE A 598 -26.85 -25.05 78.37
CA ILE A 598 -27.24 -26.31 79.01
C ILE A 598 -26.62 -27.54 78.39
N SER A 599 -25.92 -27.37 77.23
CA SER A 599 -25.18 -28.39 76.55
C SER A 599 -24.09 -27.73 75.68
N PRO A 600 -22.97 -28.40 75.35
CA PRO A 600 -21.95 -27.88 74.49
C PRO A 600 -22.48 -27.55 73.08
N ARG A 601 -21.91 -26.46 72.51
CA ARG A 601 -22.18 -26.06 71.12
C ARG A 601 -21.84 -27.19 70.15
N ILE A 602 -22.65 -27.37 69.14
CA ILE A 602 -22.35 -28.24 68.00
C ILE A 602 -22.05 -27.36 66.77
N VAL A 603 -21.05 -27.75 65.99
CA VAL A 603 -20.84 -27.20 64.64
C VAL A 603 -21.58 -28.12 63.67
N ASP A 604 -22.71 -27.64 63.20
CA ASP A 604 -23.59 -28.38 62.29
C ASP A 604 -22.98 -28.47 60.89
N THR A 605 -22.68 -27.32 60.31
CA THR A 605 -22.13 -27.19 58.97
C THR A 605 -20.78 -26.47 59.04
N PRO A 606 -19.65 -27.20 59.14
CA PRO A 606 -18.32 -26.59 59.27
C PRO A 606 -17.75 -26.19 57.89
N ASP A 607 -17.11 -25.02 57.83
CA ASP A 607 -16.29 -24.49 56.68
C ASP A 607 -16.88 -24.81 55.29
N THR A 608 -18.17 -24.51 55.14
CA THR A 608 -18.94 -24.88 53.97
C THR A 608 -19.13 -23.66 53.07
N SER A 609 -19.15 -23.87 51.73
CA SER A 609 -19.37 -22.82 50.71
C SER A 609 -20.67 -22.06 50.98
N VAL A 610 -20.59 -20.70 50.91
CA VAL A 610 -21.75 -19.82 50.94
C VAL A 610 -22.74 -20.22 49.83
N GLY A 611 -24.02 -20.26 50.19
CA GLY A 611 -25.10 -20.69 49.33
C GLY A 611 -25.46 -22.21 49.45
N THR A 612 -24.64 -22.98 50.19
CA THR A 612 -25.01 -24.39 50.47
C THR A 612 -26.17 -24.46 51.46
N ALA A 613 -27.14 -25.28 51.22
CA ALA A 613 -28.26 -25.51 52.12
C ALA A 613 -27.81 -26.16 53.43
N TYR A 614 -28.36 -25.74 54.55
CA TYR A 614 -28.19 -26.38 55.85
C TYR A 614 -29.54 -26.65 56.53
N ASP A 615 -29.55 -27.64 57.41
CA ASP A 615 -30.71 -27.98 58.24
C ASP A 615 -30.21 -28.54 59.57
N THR A 616 -30.48 -27.81 60.69
CA THR A 616 -30.00 -28.12 62.03
C THR A 616 -31.01 -28.94 62.82
N THR A 617 -32.13 -29.38 62.19
CA THR A 617 -33.17 -30.12 62.89
C THR A 617 -32.75 -31.48 63.41
N ASP A 618 -31.73 -32.11 62.84
CA ASP A 618 -31.08 -33.32 63.30
C ASP A 618 -30.32 -33.12 64.65
N HIS A 619 -29.96 -31.89 64.95
CA HIS A 619 -29.34 -31.49 66.20
C HIS A 619 -30.32 -30.86 67.21
N LYS A 620 -31.64 -31.18 67.09
CA LYS A 620 -32.73 -30.65 67.95
C LYS A 620 -33.30 -31.77 68.83
N PRO A 621 -32.61 -32.25 69.89
CA PRO A 621 -33.14 -33.28 70.80
C PRO A 621 -34.36 -32.77 71.58
N THR A 622 -35.34 -33.63 71.77
CA THR A 622 -36.55 -33.30 72.51
C THR A 622 -36.27 -33.00 73.98
N THR A 623 -35.21 -33.61 74.53
CA THR A 623 -34.77 -33.44 75.93
C THR A 623 -33.24 -33.40 76.01
N ILE A 624 -32.70 -32.58 76.91
CA ILE A 624 -31.27 -32.51 77.25
C ILE A 624 -31.17 -32.73 78.79
N THR A 625 -30.19 -33.56 79.19
CA THR A 625 -29.80 -33.62 80.57
C THR A 625 -28.42 -32.99 80.72
N ALA A 626 -28.38 -31.86 81.46
CA ALA A 626 -27.14 -31.16 81.69
C ALA A 626 -26.21 -31.89 82.66
N ASP A 627 -24.93 -31.52 82.72
CA ASP A 627 -23.90 -32.18 83.54
C ASP A 627 -24.24 -32.20 85.02
N ASP A 628 -25.03 -31.25 85.48
CA ASP A 628 -25.52 -31.22 86.87
C ASP A 628 -26.71 -32.14 87.15
N GLY A 629 -27.12 -32.98 86.13
CA GLY A 629 -28.23 -33.85 86.17
C GLY A 629 -29.63 -33.23 86.00
N THR A 630 -29.72 -31.92 85.72
CA THR A 630 -30.94 -31.23 85.41
C THR A 630 -31.42 -31.60 84.01
N THR A 631 -32.72 -32.00 83.91
CA THR A 631 -33.33 -32.34 82.62
C THR A 631 -34.07 -31.10 82.09
N TYR A 632 -33.92 -30.88 80.82
CA TYR A 632 -34.55 -29.79 80.07
C TYR A 632 -35.36 -30.37 78.90
N ARG A 633 -36.45 -29.73 78.51
CA ARG A 633 -37.29 -30.09 77.37
C ARG A 633 -37.38 -28.95 76.38
N ILE A 634 -37.28 -29.23 75.08
CA ILE A 634 -37.32 -28.22 74.02
C ILE A 634 -38.60 -27.38 74.09
N ASP A 635 -38.44 -26.06 74.03
CA ASP A 635 -39.52 -25.14 73.76
C ASP A 635 -39.53 -24.86 72.24
N THR A 636 -40.45 -25.54 71.56
CA THR A 636 -40.54 -25.46 70.08
C THR A 636 -40.91 -24.07 69.54
N ASN A 637 -41.36 -23.16 70.43
CA ASN A 637 -41.73 -21.77 70.06
C ASN A 637 -40.65 -20.74 70.35
N ALA A 638 -39.57 -21.14 71.00
CA ALA A 638 -38.53 -20.21 71.46
C ALA A 638 -37.19 -20.36 70.72
N THR A 639 -37.14 -21.16 69.60
CA THR A 639 -35.93 -21.26 68.75
C THR A 639 -35.54 -19.89 68.22
N GLN A 640 -34.28 -19.54 68.36
CA GLN A 640 -33.68 -18.30 67.81
C GLN A 640 -32.82 -18.62 66.58
N GLY A 641 -32.97 -17.84 65.52
CA GLY A 641 -32.36 -18.13 64.19
C GLY A 641 -33.26 -19.00 63.33
N HIS A 642 -32.78 -19.31 62.14
CA HIS A 642 -33.48 -20.18 61.17
C HIS A 642 -32.91 -21.59 61.27
N GLU A 643 -33.76 -22.56 61.53
CA GLU A 643 -33.38 -23.99 61.64
C GLU A 643 -32.80 -24.53 60.34
N SER A 644 -33.24 -24.00 59.20
CA SER A 644 -32.74 -24.33 57.87
C SER A 644 -32.58 -23.07 57.03
N GLY A 645 -31.71 -23.11 56.02
CA GLY A 645 -31.42 -21.97 55.12
C GLY A 645 -30.24 -22.23 54.23
N GLN A 646 -29.56 -21.18 53.85
CA GLN A 646 -28.30 -21.23 53.13
C GLN A 646 -27.15 -20.67 53.98
N VAL A 647 -25.99 -21.28 53.93
CA VAL A 647 -24.78 -20.86 54.58
C VAL A 647 -24.44 -19.45 54.07
N VAL A 648 -24.17 -18.51 54.99
CA VAL A 648 -23.71 -17.17 54.71
C VAL A 648 -22.25 -17.01 55.21
N GLU A 649 -21.55 -15.96 54.72
CA GLU A 649 -20.17 -15.70 55.16
C GLU A 649 -20.14 -15.46 56.69
N GLY A 650 -19.20 -16.15 57.35
CA GLY A 650 -19.07 -16.11 58.81
C GLY A 650 -19.78 -17.23 59.50
N THR A 651 -20.37 -16.97 60.69
CA THR A 651 -21.03 -18.02 61.49
C THR A 651 -22.51 -17.71 61.66
N THR A 652 -23.35 -18.59 61.12
CA THR A 652 -24.78 -18.60 61.38
C THR A 652 -25.00 -19.34 62.69
N ARG A 653 -25.79 -18.75 63.58
CA ARG A 653 -26.10 -19.28 64.91
C ARG A 653 -27.55 -19.64 65.00
N VAL A 654 -27.84 -20.88 65.39
CA VAL A 654 -29.17 -21.35 65.75
C VAL A 654 -29.17 -21.72 67.24
N VAL A 655 -30.14 -21.18 67.98
CA VAL A 655 -30.24 -21.42 69.41
C VAL A 655 -31.52 -22.19 69.70
N TYR A 656 -31.40 -23.41 70.15
CA TYR A 656 -32.52 -24.16 70.68
C TYR A 656 -32.69 -23.83 72.17
N VAL A 657 -33.87 -23.39 72.52
CA VAL A 657 -34.25 -22.97 73.90
C VAL A 657 -35.04 -24.07 74.56
N TYR A 658 -34.75 -24.33 75.82
CA TYR A 658 -35.31 -25.42 76.58
C TYR A 658 -35.89 -24.93 77.91
N ASP A 659 -36.96 -25.59 78.33
CA ASP A 659 -37.56 -25.42 79.66
C ASP A 659 -37.00 -26.47 80.64
N LYS A 660 -36.68 -26.02 81.85
CA LYS A 660 -36.28 -26.90 82.91
C LYS A 660 -37.47 -27.75 83.35
N VAL A 661 -37.25 -29.08 83.34
CA VAL A 661 -38.21 -30.02 83.81
C VAL A 661 -38.09 -30.07 85.34
N GLU A 662 -39.11 -29.57 85.99
CA GLU A 662 -39.17 -29.69 87.45
C GLU A 662 -39.41 -31.12 87.90
N LYS A 663 -38.62 -31.60 88.84
CA LYS A 663 -38.86 -32.91 89.47
C LYS A 663 -40.11 -32.81 90.34
N PRO A 664 -41.02 -33.79 90.29
CA PRO A 664 -42.15 -33.82 91.22
C PRO A 664 -41.60 -33.76 92.67
N VAL A 665 -42.12 -32.91 93.47
CA VAL A 665 -41.85 -32.84 94.92
C VAL A 665 -42.42 -34.13 95.50
N GLU A 666 -41.58 -34.95 96.12
CA GLU A 666 -42.03 -36.12 96.86
C GLU A 666 -42.76 -35.67 98.12
N LYS A 667 -44.06 -35.81 98.12
CA LYS A 667 -44.91 -35.55 99.29
C LYS A 667 -44.58 -36.53 100.38
N LYS A 668 -44.13 -36.04 101.56
CA LYS A 668 -43.90 -36.87 102.74
C LYS A 668 -45.18 -36.90 103.59
N TYR A 669 -45.53 -38.03 104.12
CA TYR A 669 -46.71 -38.29 104.93
C TYR A 669 -46.34 -38.76 106.28
N GLY A 670 -47.13 -38.34 107.38
CA GLY A 670 -46.98 -38.75 108.73
C GLY A 670 -48.35 -38.94 109.38
N ASP A 671 -48.40 -39.61 110.54
CA ASP A 671 -49.61 -39.86 111.32
C ASP A 671 -49.44 -39.15 112.70
N VAL A 672 -50.59 -38.68 113.30
CA VAL A 672 -50.61 -38.18 114.62
C VAL A 672 -51.43 -39.25 115.43
N THR A 673 -50.83 -39.70 116.56
CA THR A 673 -51.53 -40.66 117.45
C THR A 673 -51.58 -40.05 118.85
N VAL A 674 -52.75 -40.21 119.52
CA VAL A 674 -53.01 -39.77 120.90
C VAL A 674 -52.96 -41.01 121.82
N GLU A 675 -52.17 -40.92 122.89
CA GLU A 675 -52.10 -41.91 123.92
C GLU A 675 -52.68 -41.33 125.19
N TYR A 676 -53.62 -42.09 125.80
CA TYR A 676 -54.28 -41.78 127.05
C TYR A 676 -53.54 -42.44 128.24
N LYS A 677 -52.92 -41.63 129.08
CA LYS A 677 -52.17 -42.18 130.20
C LYS A 677 -52.62 -41.51 131.50
N ASN A 678 -52.69 -42.23 132.67
CA ASN A 678 -52.86 -41.67 133.94
C ASN A 678 -51.57 -40.93 134.39
N LYS A 679 -51.59 -40.32 135.57
CA LYS A 679 -50.46 -39.54 136.13
C LYS A 679 -49.17 -40.37 136.35
N ASP A 680 -49.33 -41.74 136.49
CA ASP A 680 -48.23 -42.68 136.73
C ASP A 680 -47.76 -43.35 135.45
N GLY A 681 -48.20 -42.85 134.30
CA GLY A 681 -47.80 -43.27 132.97
C GLY A 681 -48.48 -44.55 132.41
N VAL A 682 -49.45 -45.02 133.15
CA VAL A 682 -50.22 -46.26 132.76
C VAL A 682 -51.28 -45.89 131.72
N THR A 683 -51.33 -46.66 130.63
CA THR A 683 -52.35 -46.46 129.57
C THR A 683 -53.72 -46.76 130.12
N ILE A 684 -54.66 -45.80 130.03
CA ILE A 684 -56.01 -45.89 130.54
C ILE A 684 -57.10 -46.04 129.50
N ALA A 685 -56.72 -45.82 128.25
CA ALA A 685 -57.56 -46.06 127.08
C ALA A 685 -56.72 -46.49 125.86
N PRO A 686 -57.25 -47.23 124.87
CA PRO A 686 -56.53 -47.57 123.68
C PRO A 686 -55.97 -46.35 122.88
N LYS A 687 -54.79 -46.44 122.39
CA LYS A 687 -54.23 -45.47 121.50
C LYS A 687 -55.17 -45.22 120.29
N VAL A 688 -55.42 -43.97 119.99
CA VAL A 688 -56.23 -43.56 118.83
C VAL A 688 -55.30 -42.84 117.83
N THR A 689 -55.44 -43.15 116.54
CA THR A 689 -54.90 -42.37 115.51
C THR A 689 -55.78 -41.10 115.25
N ASP A 690 -55.28 -39.94 115.62
CA ASP A 690 -56.03 -38.72 115.46
C ASP A 690 -56.00 -38.22 113.98
N THR A 691 -54.82 -38.10 113.44
CA THR A 691 -54.68 -37.64 112.07
C THR A 691 -54.02 -38.79 111.29
N PRO A 692 -54.78 -39.62 110.55
CA PRO A 692 -54.23 -40.71 109.76
C PRO A 692 -53.50 -40.18 108.51
N ARG A 693 -52.42 -40.84 108.17
CA ARG A 693 -51.56 -40.59 107.00
C ARG A 693 -51.89 -39.29 106.21
N SER A 694 -51.50 -38.14 106.77
CA SER A 694 -51.70 -36.84 106.22
C SER A 694 -50.39 -36.28 105.71
N GLU A 695 -50.41 -35.36 104.76
CA GLU A 695 -49.21 -34.72 104.21
C GLU A 695 -48.44 -33.94 105.32
N VAL A 696 -47.11 -34.10 105.37
CA VAL A 696 -46.27 -33.37 106.38
C VAL A 696 -46.50 -31.86 106.26
N GLY A 697 -46.88 -31.22 107.36
CA GLY A 697 -47.28 -29.77 107.43
C GLY A 697 -48.76 -29.55 107.50
N THR A 698 -49.59 -30.64 107.47
CA THR A 698 -51.02 -30.49 107.71
C THR A 698 -51.25 -30.18 109.21
N ASP A 699 -52.11 -29.20 109.55
CA ASP A 699 -52.51 -28.84 110.92
C ASP A 699 -53.33 -30.04 111.54
N TYR A 700 -53.12 -30.29 112.84
CA TYR A 700 -53.90 -31.32 113.62
C TYR A 700 -54.28 -30.76 114.95
N ASP A 701 -55.38 -31.21 115.51
CA ASP A 701 -55.90 -30.88 116.82
C ASP A 701 -56.29 -32.16 117.52
N THR A 702 -55.70 -32.41 118.77
CA THR A 702 -55.93 -33.69 119.55
C THR A 702 -56.74 -33.42 120.82
#